data_b4dad00b5e8f58de813bcf130a5d99d4
#
_entry.id   b4dad00b5e8f58de813bcf130a5d99d4
#
_cell.length_a   1.000
_cell.length_b   1.000
_cell.length_c   1.000
_cell.angle_alpha   90.00
_cell.angle_beta   90.00
_cell.angle_gamma   90.00
#
_symmetry.space_group_name_H-M   'P 1'
#
loop_
_entity.id
_entity.type
_entity.pdbx_description
1 polymer ?
#
loop_
_entity_poly.entity_id
_entity_poly.type
_entity_poly.pdbx_seq_one_letter_code
_entity_poly.pdbx_strand_id
1 'polypeptide(L)'
;LINSFAIGYMNTDPINDNRNHRFYAEFVLFCSGMLGMVLADSFLWLFIFWELMGLCSYLLIGFYYERPSAAYAAKKAFLTTRVGDVFLMVGLAMLWTLFDGHLDYAYVFNDDNIAKVDPASLAWALGLMFIGAVGKSAQFPLHVWLPDAMEGPTPVSALIHAATMVNAGLYLVARMFPFFGSEHMFGQLDDLAFIIAAIGGTTAVMAAAIAFVQTDLKKVLAYSTMSQLAYIFTGLGAALYLANTLHWHGAGHEVEHGIVVVAFGAALFHLFNHAMAKGMLFMASGAVIHEVHHAHHHLHHDDHHHEPSPKELVMLATYLKEKDQSAFEFFTSIDLDDSGEIDTYEFKEALKSAEIADLPPWEMEPLMNAIDLDGNGKINVPELDLTLTRVLLEEAHDHDDHHEEFDAQSMDNMGGLASKMPITATAMLVGSLSIMGFPLIGGFWSKEGIIANTWRVALDDPRFMYPALCVLLGAGMTGFYMSRMWLKTFAGSPKGEVAAHVGPTNTWIKTPLFILTFITLSGIILASMGFTHWAPESKGELLHDSLLDGFLYEMEHAFANHDSFFFILSYVALFFGAIVGPGLALSLYGGKLDDGETAKPWFTPVLALNAAIKGRYHWDNSALSESTLATALSNRLYFDHYYDMAMLKIVAAFSFKAAEADSGVIDGTIKTIERTSQQLSTKLRALTTGSARDYILMAAIGTLVLFGLIWGVVA
;
A
#
# COMPACT_ATOMS: atom_id res chain seq x y z
N LEU A 1 11.71 -8.75 -12.37
CA LEU A 1 11.99 -7.37 -12.77
C LEU A 1 12.03 -6.44 -11.56
N ILE A 2 11.03 -6.45 -10.66
CA ILE A 2 11.04 -5.62 -9.43
C ILE A 2 12.25 -5.95 -8.54
N ASN A 3 12.62 -7.21 -8.39
CA ASN A 3 13.85 -7.61 -7.67
C ASN A 3 15.11 -7.01 -8.32
N SER A 4 15.20 -7.04 -9.64
CA SER A 4 16.34 -6.45 -10.37
C SER A 4 16.40 -4.93 -10.14
N PHE A 5 15.26 -4.27 -10.15
CA PHE A 5 15.15 -2.85 -9.81
C PHE A 5 15.56 -2.58 -8.35
N ALA A 6 15.12 -3.43 -7.41
CA ALA A 6 15.46 -3.30 -6.00
C ALA A 6 16.96 -3.39 -5.74
N ILE A 7 17.70 -4.25 -6.47
CA ILE A 7 19.16 -4.31 -6.38
C ILE A 7 19.80 -2.96 -6.73
N GLY A 8 19.34 -2.34 -7.83
CA GLY A 8 19.85 -1.02 -8.22
C GLY A 8 19.42 0.12 -7.31
N TYR A 9 18.28 0.00 -6.67
CA TYR A 9 17.71 1.02 -5.80
C TYR A 9 18.28 0.95 -4.37
N MET A 10 18.25 -0.23 -3.75
CA MET A 10 18.61 -0.40 -2.34
C MET A 10 20.11 -0.41 -2.09
N ASN A 11 20.91 -0.94 -3.05
CA ASN A 11 22.37 -1.08 -2.85
C ASN A 11 23.15 0.19 -3.18
N THR A 12 22.54 1.17 -3.83
CA THR A 12 23.20 2.44 -4.19
C THR A 12 22.81 3.61 -3.30
N ASP A 13 21.87 3.41 -2.39
CA ASP A 13 21.45 4.41 -1.42
C ASP A 13 22.18 4.19 -0.09
N PRO A 14 23.03 5.11 0.37
CA PRO A 14 23.80 5.01 1.62
C PRO A 14 22.95 4.76 2.86
N ILE A 15 21.71 5.27 2.89
CA ILE A 15 20.77 5.07 3.99
C ILE A 15 20.45 3.58 4.25
N ASN A 16 20.65 2.72 3.23
CA ASN A 16 20.26 1.32 3.28
C ASN A 16 21.41 0.34 3.58
N ASP A 17 22.66 0.81 3.67
CA ASP A 17 23.87 -0.04 3.68
C ASP A 17 23.85 -1.20 4.70
N ASN A 18 23.30 -0.99 5.89
CA ASN A 18 23.27 -2.02 6.94
C ASN A 18 21.95 -2.83 6.99
N ARG A 19 20.98 -2.57 6.10
CA ARG A 19 19.61 -3.13 6.20
C ARG A 19 19.21 -4.01 5.01
N ASN A 20 20.06 -4.13 4.02
CA ASN A 20 19.76 -4.86 2.78
C ASN A 20 19.38 -6.32 3.04
N HIS A 21 20.04 -7.02 3.97
CA HIS A 21 19.73 -8.40 4.32
C HIS A 21 18.29 -8.55 4.87
N ARG A 22 17.84 -7.62 5.72
CA ARG A 22 16.47 -7.57 6.26
C ARG A 22 15.48 -7.29 5.15
N PHE A 23 15.76 -6.30 4.29
CA PHE A 23 14.91 -5.96 3.16
C PHE A 23 14.64 -7.16 2.25
N TYR A 24 15.69 -7.85 1.81
CA TYR A 24 15.53 -8.99 0.90
C TYR A 24 14.85 -10.20 1.57
N ALA A 25 15.09 -10.44 2.85
CA ALA A 25 14.39 -11.50 3.58
C ALA A 25 12.87 -11.24 3.64
N GLU A 26 12.46 -10.03 4.04
CA GLU A 26 11.05 -9.62 4.10
C GLU A 26 10.41 -9.60 2.71
N PHE A 27 11.14 -9.13 1.70
CA PHE A 27 10.67 -9.04 0.32
C PHE A 27 10.42 -10.42 -0.31
N VAL A 28 11.34 -11.37 -0.13
CA VAL A 28 11.19 -12.75 -0.63
C VAL A 28 10.07 -13.47 0.10
N LEU A 29 9.95 -13.28 1.42
CA LEU A 29 8.86 -13.85 2.21
C LEU A 29 7.49 -13.33 1.73
N PHE A 30 7.38 -12.03 1.41
CA PHE A 30 6.18 -11.44 0.84
C PHE A 30 5.82 -12.04 -0.52
N CYS A 31 6.81 -12.21 -1.41
CA CYS A 31 6.62 -12.87 -2.70
C CYS A 31 6.15 -14.34 -2.52
N SER A 32 6.72 -15.04 -1.54
CA SER A 32 6.33 -16.42 -1.22
C SER A 32 4.88 -16.50 -0.73
N GLY A 33 4.45 -15.55 0.11
CA GLY A 33 3.07 -15.42 0.55
C GLY A 33 2.11 -15.23 -0.62
N MET A 34 2.44 -14.33 -1.56
CA MET A 34 1.61 -14.12 -2.75
C MET A 34 1.53 -15.34 -3.66
N LEU A 35 2.67 -15.99 -3.95
CA LEU A 35 2.70 -17.20 -4.76
C LEU A 35 1.93 -18.34 -4.09
N GLY A 36 2.09 -18.53 -2.78
CA GLY A 36 1.34 -19.53 -2.03
C GLY A 36 -0.17 -19.28 -2.07
N MET A 37 -0.59 -18.01 -1.99
CA MET A 37 -2.02 -17.64 -2.10
C MET A 37 -2.59 -17.99 -3.48
N VAL A 38 -1.88 -17.66 -4.57
CA VAL A 38 -2.36 -17.90 -5.94
C VAL A 38 -2.37 -19.40 -6.28
N LEU A 39 -1.42 -20.14 -5.74
CA LEU A 39 -1.30 -21.60 -5.95
C LEU A 39 -2.12 -22.43 -4.95
N ALA A 40 -2.83 -21.80 -4.02
CA ALA A 40 -3.67 -22.49 -3.05
C ALA A 40 -4.79 -23.27 -3.77
N ASP A 41 -5.06 -24.47 -3.32
CA ASP A 41 -6.13 -25.37 -3.78
C ASP A 41 -7.39 -25.32 -2.89
N SER A 42 -7.36 -24.49 -1.86
CA SER A 42 -8.46 -24.32 -0.91
C SER A 42 -8.52 -22.89 -0.37
N PHE A 43 -9.71 -22.48 0.09
CA PHE A 43 -9.88 -21.19 0.76
C PHE A 43 -9.11 -21.10 2.08
N LEU A 44 -8.83 -22.21 2.76
CA LEU A 44 -8.03 -22.23 3.98
C LEU A 44 -6.56 -21.85 3.70
N TRP A 45 -5.94 -22.49 2.70
CA TRP A 45 -4.57 -22.16 2.31
C TRP A 45 -4.47 -20.75 1.73
N LEU A 46 -5.47 -20.33 0.95
CA LEU A 46 -5.57 -18.94 0.49
C LEU A 46 -5.53 -17.98 1.68
N PHE A 47 -6.32 -18.21 2.74
CA PHE A 47 -6.37 -17.36 3.93
C PHE A 47 -5.04 -17.36 4.70
N ILE A 48 -4.39 -18.51 4.88
CA ILE A 48 -3.09 -18.59 5.57
C ILE A 48 -2.03 -17.72 4.85
N PHE A 49 -1.94 -17.83 3.54
CA PHE A 49 -1.00 -17.01 2.76
C PHE A 49 -1.42 -15.54 2.65
N TRP A 50 -2.71 -15.26 2.68
CA TRP A 50 -3.26 -13.91 2.78
C TRP A 50 -2.81 -13.19 4.05
N GLU A 51 -2.79 -13.89 5.16
CA GLU A 51 -2.33 -13.39 6.45
C GLU A 51 -0.81 -13.21 6.47
N LEU A 52 -0.05 -14.16 5.95
CA LEU A 52 1.40 -14.06 5.80
C LEU A 52 1.79 -12.84 4.97
N MET A 53 1.11 -12.62 3.86
CA MET A 53 1.33 -11.44 3.01
C MET A 53 0.98 -10.14 3.76
N GLY A 54 -0.09 -10.14 4.56
CA GLY A 54 -0.46 -9.01 5.42
C GLY A 54 0.62 -8.66 6.44
N LEU A 55 1.21 -9.65 7.09
CA LEU A 55 2.33 -9.47 8.02
C LEU A 55 3.56 -8.89 7.30
N CYS A 56 3.93 -9.47 6.16
CA CYS A 56 5.09 -8.98 5.39
C CYS A 56 4.90 -7.54 4.91
N SER A 57 3.68 -7.16 4.52
CA SER A 57 3.38 -5.78 4.13
C SER A 57 3.58 -4.79 5.28
N TYR A 58 3.19 -5.18 6.51
CA TYR A 58 3.44 -4.39 7.72
C TYR A 58 4.93 -4.14 7.93
N LEU A 59 5.77 -5.18 7.82
CA LEU A 59 7.21 -5.08 7.99
C LEU A 59 7.86 -4.20 6.90
N LEU A 60 7.43 -4.38 5.64
CA LEU A 60 7.99 -3.66 4.51
C LEU A 60 7.54 -2.18 4.43
N ILE A 61 6.30 -1.85 4.79
CA ILE A 61 5.82 -0.46 4.90
C ILE A 61 6.57 0.24 6.03
N GLY A 62 6.75 -0.43 7.17
CA GLY A 62 7.50 0.05 8.32
C GLY A 62 9.00 -0.20 8.23
N PHE A 63 9.57 -0.36 7.04
CA PHE A 63 11.00 -0.65 6.88
C PHE A 63 11.88 0.42 7.54
N TYR A 64 11.49 1.68 7.41
CA TYR A 64 12.12 2.83 8.07
C TYR A 64 11.41 3.18 9.38
N TYR A 65 11.22 2.20 10.28
CA TYR A 65 10.43 2.33 11.51
C TYR A 65 10.94 3.40 12.50
N GLU A 66 12.16 3.86 12.34
CA GLU A 66 12.72 4.99 13.10
C GLU A 66 11.98 6.32 12.78
N ARG A 67 11.42 6.41 11.56
CA ARG A 67 10.57 7.54 11.20
C ARG A 67 9.17 7.31 11.78
N PRO A 68 8.67 8.24 12.62
CA PRO A 68 7.33 8.11 13.21
C PRO A 68 6.23 7.95 12.16
N SER A 69 6.36 8.62 11.00
CA SER A 69 5.42 8.52 9.87
C SER A 69 5.35 7.11 9.30
N ALA A 70 6.49 6.45 9.07
CA ALA A 70 6.56 5.09 8.57
C ALA A 70 6.00 4.06 9.57
N ALA A 71 6.34 4.22 10.86
CA ALA A 71 5.79 3.38 11.93
C ALA A 71 4.27 3.54 12.06
N TYR A 72 3.74 4.76 11.93
CA TYR A 72 2.30 5.01 11.92
C TYR A 72 1.63 4.41 10.69
N ALA A 73 2.19 4.62 9.50
CA ALA A 73 1.67 4.09 8.24
C ALA A 73 1.58 2.55 8.24
N ALA A 74 2.61 1.86 8.77
CA ALA A 74 2.62 0.42 8.92
C ALA A 74 1.49 -0.07 9.83
N LYS A 75 1.33 0.53 11.02
CA LYS A 75 0.24 0.21 11.97
C LYS A 75 -1.13 0.45 11.34
N LYS A 76 -1.31 1.59 10.66
CA LYS A 76 -2.56 1.94 9.99
C LYS A 76 -2.91 0.92 8.89
N ALA A 77 -1.95 0.56 8.04
CA ALA A 77 -2.13 -0.44 7.00
C ALA A 77 -2.53 -1.80 7.59
N PHE A 78 -1.81 -2.27 8.60
CA PHE A 78 -2.08 -3.55 9.26
C PHE A 78 -3.46 -3.57 9.92
N LEU A 79 -3.80 -2.57 10.72
CA LEU A 79 -5.07 -2.53 11.46
C LEU A 79 -6.28 -2.39 10.51
N THR A 80 -6.17 -1.53 9.48
CA THR A 80 -7.26 -1.34 8.52
C THR A 80 -7.54 -2.60 7.72
N THR A 81 -6.50 -3.29 7.22
CA THR A 81 -6.68 -4.54 6.50
C THR A 81 -7.19 -5.64 7.41
N ARG A 82 -6.76 -5.66 8.69
CA ARG A 82 -7.20 -6.64 9.69
C ARG A 82 -8.71 -6.56 9.98
N VAL A 83 -9.31 -5.38 9.90
CA VAL A 83 -10.76 -5.25 9.99
C VAL A 83 -11.43 -6.08 8.89
N GLY A 84 -10.96 -5.99 7.64
CA GLY A 84 -11.45 -6.82 6.54
C GLY A 84 -11.19 -8.32 6.74
N ASP A 85 -10.00 -8.67 7.24
CA ASP A 85 -9.57 -10.06 7.46
C ASP A 85 -10.43 -10.78 8.50
N VAL A 86 -10.91 -10.07 9.54
CA VAL A 86 -11.87 -10.63 10.52
C VAL A 86 -13.18 -11.03 9.84
N PHE A 87 -13.74 -10.18 8.97
CA PHE A 87 -14.94 -10.54 8.23
C PHE A 87 -14.69 -11.69 7.24
N LEU A 88 -13.54 -11.71 6.57
CA LEU A 88 -13.14 -12.83 5.72
C LEU A 88 -13.10 -14.15 6.51
N MET A 89 -12.49 -14.13 7.70
CA MET A 89 -12.44 -15.32 8.57
C MET A 89 -13.84 -15.81 8.97
N VAL A 90 -14.76 -14.89 9.32
CA VAL A 90 -16.15 -15.25 9.63
C VAL A 90 -16.85 -15.82 8.41
N GLY A 91 -16.67 -15.23 7.22
CA GLY A 91 -17.21 -15.73 5.96
C GLY A 91 -16.70 -17.14 5.63
N LEU A 92 -15.40 -17.40 5.84
CA LEU A 92 -14.79 -18.72 5.68
C LEU A 92 -15.33 -19.74 6.68
N ALA A 93 -15.56 -19.35 7.94
CA ALA A 93 -16.17 -20.21 8.94
C ALA A 93 -17.62 -20.57 8.56
N MET A 94 -18.38 -19.62 8.03
CA MET A 94 -19.71 -19.90 7.47
C MET A 94 -19.63 -20.87 6.28
N LEU A 95 -18.72 -20.60 5.33
CA LEU A 95 -18.52 -21.48 4.17
C LEU A 95 -18.14 -22.90 4.60
N TRP A 96 -17.25 -23.03 5.58
CA TRP A 96 -16.87 -24.33 6.17
C TRP A 96 -18.05 -25.10 6.75
N THR A 97 -18.98 -24.42 7.42
CA THR A 97 -20.19 -25.03 7.96
C THR A 97 -21.20 -25.39 6.88
N LEU A 98 -21.32 -24.57 5.82
CA LEU A 98 -22.23 -24.80 4.71
C LEU A 98 -21.80 -25.98 3.82
N PHE A 99 -20.51 -26.29 3.75
CA PHE A 99 -19.92 -27.34 2.94
C PHE A 99 -19.36 -28.49 3.80
N ASP A 100 -20.05 -28.88 4.88
CA ASP A 100 -19.75 -30.03 5.71
C ASP A 100 -18.29 -30.14 6.20
N GLY A 101 -17.64 -29.04 6.46
CA GLY A 101 -16.25 -28.98 6.93
C GLY A 101 -15.21 -28.98 5.82
N HIS A 102 -15.59 -28.74 4.58
CA HIS A 102 -14.68 -28.63 3.44
C HIS A 102 -14.50 -27.21 2.96
N LEU A 103 -13.26 -26.84 2.61
CA LEU A 103 -12.89 -25.56 1.97
C LEU A 103 -12.08 -25.77 0.69
N ASP A 104 -11.89 -27.01 0.27
CA ASP A 104 -11.17 -27.38 -0.94
C ASP A 104 -11.97 -26.98 -2.17
N TYR A 105 -11.34 -26.35 -3.16
CA TYR A 105 -12.02 -25.89 -4.36
C TYR A 105 -12.75 -27.00 -5.10
N ALA A 106 -12.16 -28.19 -5.17
CA ALA A 106 -12.79 -29.34 -5.82
C ALA A 106 -14.11 -29.76 -5.16
N TYR A 107 -14.28 -29.53 -3.84
CA TYR A 107 -15.51 -29.86 -3.12
C TYR A 107 -16.52 -28.72 -3.15
N VAL A 108 -16.08 -27.48 -2.87
CA VAL A 108 -16.98 -26.33 -2.73
C VAL A 108 -17.51 -25.81 -4.08
N PHE A 109 -16.80 -26.07 -5.18
CA PHE A 109 -17.23 -25.69 -6.54
C PHE A 109 -17.95 -26.83 -7.28
N ASN A 110 -18.23 -27.95 -6.61
CA ASN A 110 -19.00 -29.00 -7.20
C ASN A 110 -20.50 -28.67 -7.16
N ASP A 111 -21.17 -28.68 -8.31
CA ASP A 111 -22.58 -28.29 -8.44
C ASP A 111 -23.52 -29.12 -7.55
N ASP A 112 -23.27 -30.43 -7.38
CA ASP A 112 -24.05 -31.28 -6.49
C ASP A 112 -23.96 -30.87 -5.01
N ASN A 113 -22.84 -30.23 -4.61
CA ASN A 113 -22.66 -29.72 -3.26
C ASN A 113 -23.25 -28.30 -3.14
N ILE A 114 -23.09 -27.45 -4.15
CA ILE A 114 -23.74 -26.15 -4.21
C ILE A 114 -25.25 -26.26 -4.13
N ALA A 115 -25.84 -27.24 -4.79
CA ALA A 115 -27.28 -27.53 -4.77
C ALA A 115 -27.88 -27.79 -3.38
N LYS A 116 -27.05 -28.17 -2.39
CA LYS A 116 -27.49 -28.46 -1.02
C LYS A 116 -27.46 -27.22 -0.11
N VAL A 117 -26.81 -26.13 -0.57
CA VAL A 117 -26.56 -24.95 0.26
C VAL A 117 -27.70 -23.95 0.10
N ASP A 118 -28.13 -23.36 1.22
CA ASP A 118 -29.10 -22.28 1.20
C ASP A 118 -28.49 -21.02 0.54
N PRO A 119 -29.11 -20.47 -0.53
CA PRO A 119 -28.56 -19.34 -1.26
C PRO A 119 -28.34 -18.09 -0.42
N ALA A 120 -29.25 -17.80 0.53
CA ALA A 120 -29.11 -16.62 1.37
C ALA A 120 -27.90 -16.73 2.32
N SER A 121 -27.68 -17.92 2.88
CA SER A 121 -26.52 -18.21 3.74
C SER A 121 -25.22 -18.14 2.95
N LEU A 122 -25.21 -18.63 1.71
CA LEU A 122 -24.06 -18.52 0.82
C LEU A 122 -23.78 -17.05 0.46
N ALA A 123 -24.80 -16.27 0.11
CA ALA A 123 -24.66 -14.84 -0.18
C ALA A 123 -24.03 -14.07 0.99
N TRP A 124 -24.44 -14.36 2.24
CA TRP A 124 -23.84 -13.79 3.43
C TRP A 124 -22.38 -14.21 3.61
N ALA A 125 -22.05 -15.49 3.43
CA ALA A 125 -20.67 -15.97 3.54
C ALA A 125 -19.76 -15.27 2.52
N LEU A 126 -20.17 -15.23 1.24
CA LEU A 126 -19.42 -14.56 0.16
C LEU A 126 -19.34 -13.06 0.37
N GLY A 127 -20.41 -12.41 0.87
CA GLY A 127 -20.44 -11.01 1.19
C GLY A 127 -19.45 -10.63 2.30
N LEU A 128 -19.34 -11.42 3.36
CA LEU A 128 -18.34 -11.26 4.42
C LEU A 128 -16.92 -11.47 3.89
N MET A 129 -16.72 -12.47 3.03
CA MET A 129 -15.43 -12.68 2.37
C MET A 129 -15.06 -11.48 1.47
N PHE A 130 -16.04 -10.88 0.80
CA PHE A 130 -15.83 -9.68 -0.01
C PHE A 130 -15.36 -8.46 0.82
N ILE A 131 -15.78 -8.31 2.07
CA ILE A 131 -15.26 -7.24 2.97
C ILE A 131 -13.74 -7.41 3.17
N GLY A 132 -13.23 -8.65 3.25
CA GLY A 132 -11.79 -8.91 3.24
C GLY A 132 -11.11 -8.44 1.96
N ALA A 133 -11.74 -8.69 0.81
CA ALA A 133 -11.25 -8.18 -0.47
C ALA A 133 -11.22 -6.65 -0.52
N VAL A 134 -12.25 -5.97 0.01
CA VAL A 134 -12.31 -4.51 0.15
C VAL A 134 -11.12 -3.98 0.96
N GLY A 135 -10.76 -4.64 2.07
CA GLY A 135 -9.64 -4.26 2.92
C GLY A 135 -8.29 -4.35 2.21
N LYS A 136 -7.96 -5.51 1.63
CA LYS A 136 -6.65 -5.72 0.96
C LYS A 136 -6.50 -4.91 -0.33
N SER A 137 -7.58 -4.73 -1.08
CA SER A 137 -7.55 -3.96 -2.33
C SER A 137 -7.82 -2.47 -2.14
N ALA A 138 -7.82 -1.99 -0.91
CA ALA A 138 -8.03 -0.59 -0.55
C ALA A 138 -9.26 0.03 -1.24
N GLN A 139 -10.39 -0.67 -1.22
CA GLN A 139 -11.65 -0.15 -1.72
C GLN A 139 -12.40 0.58 -0.61
N PHE A 140 -13.29 1.50 -0.98
CA PHE A 140 -14.15 2.17 -0.02
C PHE A 140 -15.00 1.14 0.77
N PRO A 141 -15.10 1.25 2.09
CA PRO A 141 -14.55 2.29 2.97
C PRO A 141 -13.12 2.01 3.52
N LEU A 142 -12.51 0.84 3.32
CA LEU A 142 -11.23 0.44 3.91
C LEU A 142 -9.99 0.86 3.07
N HIS A 143 -10.00 2.07 2.49
CA HIS A 143 -9.00 2.55 1.52
C HIS A 143 -7.88 3.42 2.12
N VAL A 144 -8.08 3.95 3.32
CA VAL A 144 -7.25 5.03 3.90
C VAL A 144 -5.79 4.67 4.14
N TRP A 145 -5.44 3.39 4.17
CA TRP A 145 -4.08 2.92 4.43
C TRP A 145 -3.15 2.99 3.21
N LEU A 146 -3.70 2.90 2.00
CA LEU A 146 -2.91 2.71 0.79
C LEU A 146 -2.02 3.91 0.43
N PRO A 147 -2.48 5.18 0.54
CA PRO A 147 -1.62 6.34 0.29
C PRO A 147 -0.50 6.49 1.32
N ASP A 148 -0.72 6.08 2.56
CA ASP A 148 0.28 6.17 3.62
C ASP A 148 1.31 5.03 3.52
N ALA A 149 0.97 3.90 2.88
CA ALA A 149 1.91 2.83 2.55
C ALA A 149 3.08 3.29 1.66
N MET A 150 3.03 4.52 1.12
CA MET A 150 4.11 5.14 0.36
C MET A 150 5.35 5.51 1.19
N GLU A 151 5.28 5.44 2.51
CA GLU A 151 6.41 5.62 3.42
C GLU A 151 7.49 4.51 3.28
N GLY A 152 7.11 3.34 2.80
CA GLY A 152 8.04 2.25 2.51
C GLY A 152 8.95 2.54 1.30
N PRO A 153 10.06 1.77 1.15
CA PRO A 153 10.94 1.88 -0.01
C PRO A 153 10.19 1.70 -1.33
N THR A 154 10.58 2.43 -2.38
CA THR A 154 9.85 2.40 -3.66
C THR A 154 9.76 1.02 -4.32
N PRO A 155 10.75 0.11 -4.24
CA PRO A 155 10.58 -1.27 -4.71
C PRO A 155 9.43 -2.02 -4.01
N VAL A 156 9.20 -1.74 -2.72
CA VAL A 156 8.06 -2.28 -1.96
C VAL A 156 6.75 -1.71 -2.49
N SER A 157 6.70 -0.39 -2.73
CA SER A 157 5.51 0.24 -3.32
C SER A 157 5.18 -0.36 -4.68
N ALA A 158 6.20 -0.58 -5.54
CA ALA A 158 6.01 -1.26 -6.82
C ALA A 158 5.44 -2.67 -6.66
N LEU A 159 5.93 -3.44 -5.69
CA LEU A 159 5.48 -4.80 -5.44
C LEU A 159 4.05 -4.84 -4.91
N ILE A 160 3.73 -4.07 -3.87
CA ILE A 160 2.40 -4.01 -3.23
C ILE A 160 1.32 -3.61 -4.24
N HIS A 161 1.59 -2.56 -5.05
CA HIS A 161 0.59 -1.91 -5.89
C HIS A 161 0.43 -2.51 -7.28
N ALA A 162 1.48 -3.18 -7.81
CA ALA A 162 1.42 -3.71 -9.16
C ALA A 162 0.95 -5.16 -9.21
N ALA A 163 1.57 -6.03 -8.38
CA ALA A 163 1.51 -7.46 -8.65
C ALA A 163 1.03 -8.31 -7.47
N THR A 164 0.84 -7.75 -6.27
CA THR A 164 0.66 -8.58 -5.07
C THR A 164 -0.54 -8.18 -4.20
N MET A 165 -0.30 -7.54 -3.07
CA MET A 165 -1.29 -7.38 -1.99
C MET A 165 -2.62 -6.80 -2.45
N VAL A 166 -2.60 -5.71 -3.23
CA VAL A 166 -3.83 -5.07 -3.67
C VAL A 166 -4.62 -5.88 -4.70
N ASN A 167 -3.97 -6.84 -5.37
CA ASN A 167 -4.62 -7.76 -6.31
C ASN A 167 -5.22 -9.00 -5.62
N ALA A 168 -4.86 -9.26 -4.36
CA ALA A 168 -5.37 -10.40 -3.60
C ALA A 168 -6.91 -10.38 -3.46
N GLY A 169 -7.49 -9.21 -3.17
CA GLY A 169 -8.94 -9.08 -3.08
C GLY A 169 -9.64 -9.32 -4.40
N LEU A 170 -9.06 -8.87 -5.52
CA LEU A 170 -9.58 -9.15 -6.86
C LEU A 170 -9.51 -10.64 -7.18
N TYR A 171 -8.41 -11.29 -6.83
CA TYR A 171 -8.25 -12.73 -6.98
C TYR A 171 -9.29 -13.51 -6.18
N LEU A 172 -9.56 -13.10 -4.93
CA LEU A 172 -10.60 -13.72 -4.09
C LEU A 172 -11.98 -13.58 -4.74
N VAL A 173 -12.35 -12.38 -5.24
CA VAL A 173 -13.65 -12.18 -5.91
C VAL A 173 -13.72 -12.96 -7.21
N ALA A 174 -12.65 -13.02 -7.99
CA ALA A 174 -12.60 -13.85 -9.18
C ALA A 174 -12.77 -15.35 -8.86
N ARG A 175 -12.24 -15.81 -7.71
CA ARG A 175 -12.43 -17.20 -7.24
C ARG A 175 -13.85 -17.52 -6.79
N MET A 176 -14.69 -16.50 -6.55
CA MET A 176 -16.12 -16.73 -6.26
C MET A 176 -16.95 -17.01 -7.52
N PHE A 177 -16.41 -16.80 -8.72
CA PHE A 177 -17.13 -16.95 -9.98
C PHE A 177 -17.91 -18.27 -10.12
N PRO A 178 -17.38 -19.47 -9.74
CA PRO A 178 -18.11 -20.73 -9.87
C PRO A 178 -19.42 -20.76 -9.06
N PHE A 179 -19.50 -20.07 -7.92
CA PHE A 179 -20.76 -19.98 -7.16
C PHE A 179 -21.83 -19.17 -7.92
N PHE A 180 -21.43 -18.08 -8.58
CA PHE A 180 -22.35 -17.26 -9.36
C PHE A 180 -22.80 -17.94 -10.66
N GLY A 181 -21.90 -18.75 -11.24
CA GLY A 181 -22.18 -19.49 -12.47
C GLY A 181 -22.97 -20.79 -12.28
N SER A 182 -23.23 -21.22 -11.04
CA SER A 182 -24.01 -22.43 -10.78
C SER A 182 -25.49 -22.25 -11.09
N GLU A 183 -26.09 -23.17 -11.81
CA GLU A 183 -27.54 -23.17 -12.13
C GLU A 183 -28.41 -23.16 -10.87
N HIS A 184 -27.93 -23.75 -9.77
CA HIS A 184 -28.64 -23.82 -8.50
C HIS A 184 -28.71 -22.48 -7.77
N MET A 185 -27.83 -21.54 -8.11
CA MET A 185 -27.77 -20.18 -7.55
C MET A 185 -28.31 -19.11 -8.50
N PHE A 186 -28.92 -19.51 -9.62
CA PHE A 186 -29.43 -18.61 -10.65
C PHE A 186 -30.37 -17.54 -10.06
N GLY A 187 -30.03 -16.26 -10.29
CA GLY A 187 -30.77 -15.10 -9.81
C GLY A 187 -30.83 -14.91 -8.28
N GLN A 188 -29.94 -15.60 -7.51
CA GLN A 188 -29.92 -15.54 -6.05
C GLN A 188 -28.75 -14.72 -5.49
N LEU A 189 -27.74 -14.42 -6.31
CA LEU A 189 -26.52 -13.70 -5.92
C LEU A 189 -26.35 -12.33 -6.64
N ASP A 190 -27.37 -11.90 -7.37
CA ASP A 190 -27.39 -10.65 -8.14
C ASP A 190 -27.20 -9.40 -7.26
N ASP A 191 -27.77 -9.36 -6.08
CA ASP A 191 -27.57 -8.27 -5.11
C ASP A 191 -26.11 -8.17 -4.69
N LEU A 192 -25.42 -9.30 -4.44
CA LEU A 192 -24.01 -9.27 -4.07
C LEU A 192 -23.14 -8.80 -5.25
N ALA A 193 -23.44 -9.25 -6.46
CA ALA A 193 -22.78 -8.80 -7.68
C ALA A 193 -22.90 -7.26 -7.86
N PHE A 194 -24.11 -6.73 -7.62
CA PHE A 194 -24.34 -5.29 -7.63
C PHE A 194 -23.53 -4.56 -6.56
N ILE A 195 -23.47 -5.06 -5.32
CA ILE A 195 -22.68 -4.44 -4.22
C ILE A 195 -21.19 -4.39 -4.60
N ILE A 196 -20.65 -5.47 -5.16
CA ILE A 196 -19.27 -5.52 -5.64
C ILE A 196 -19.03 -4.42 -6.69
N ALA A 197 -19.91 -4.31 -7.69
CA ALA A 197 -19.80 -3.29 -8.74
C ALA A 197 -19.94 -1.87 -8.19
N ALA A 198 -20.87 -1.63 -7.26
CA ALA A 198 -21.15 -0.31 -6.68
C ALA A 198 -19.98 0.19 -5.81
N ILE A 199 -19.36 -0.66 -5.00
CA ILE A 199 -18.18 -0.33 -4.21
C ILE A 199 -17.01 0.00 -5.16
N GLY A 200 -16.82 -0.79 -6.21
CA GLY A 200 -15.84 -0.50 -7.26
C GLY A 200 -16.09 0.86 -7.90
N GLY A 201 -17.29 1.12 -8.40
CA GLY A 201 -17.66 2.40 -9.02
C GLY A 201 -17.41 3.61 -8.11
N THR A 202 -17.86 3.54 -6.85
CA THR A 202 -17.63 4.60 -5.85
C THR A 202 -16.14 4.89 -5.67
N THR A 203 -15.34 3.85 -5.48
CA THR A 203 -13.89 3.98 -5.27
C THR A 203 -13.20 4.55 -6.51
N ALA A 204 -13.63 4.16 -7.71
CA ALA A 204 -13.04 4.61 -8.97
C ALA A 204 -13.08 6.14 -9.10
N VAL A 205 -14.25 6.75 -8.85
CA VAL A 205 -14.43 8.20 -8.95
C VAL A 205 -13.75 8.93 -7.78
N MET A 206 -13.94 8.44 -6.55
CA MET A 206 -13.36 9.04 -5.35
C MET A 206 -11.82 9.11 -5.45
N ALA A 207 -11.18 7.99 -5.76
CA ALA A 207 -9.73 7.94 -5.85
C ALA A 207 -9.19 8.80 -7.01
N ALA A 208 -9.86 8.81 -8.17
CA ALA A 208 -9.49 9.66 -9.28
C ALA A 208 -9.60 11.16 -8.94
N ALA A 209 -10.64 11.56 -8.19
CA ALA A 209 -10.82 12.95 -7.75
C ALA A 209 -9.72 13.39 -6.78
N ILE A 210 -9.34 12.56 -5.82
CA ILE A 210 -8.25 12.87 -4.89
C ILE A 210 -6.91 12.95 -5.61
N ALA A 211 -6.66 12.10 -6.63
CA ALA A 211 -5.43 12.13 -7.43
C ALA A 211 -5.20 13.47 -8.17
N PHE A 212 -6.25 14.26 -8.42
CA PHE A 212 -6.13 15.55 -9.12
C PHE A 212 -5.27 16.56 -8.39
N VAL A 213 -5.32 16.55 -7.07
CA VAL A 213 -4.71 17.60 -6.22
C VAL A 213 -3.42 17.14 -5.55
N GLN A 214 -3.10 15.85 -5.56
CA GLN A 214 -1.88 15.34 -4.93
C GLN A 214 -0.62 15.91 -5.59
N THR A 215 0.36 16.30 -4.77
CA THR A 215 1.68 16.80 -5.20
C THR A 215 2.77 15.74 -5.10
N ASP A 216 2.61 14.77 -4.23
CA ASP A 216 3.52 13.62 -4.06
C ASP A 216 3.34 12.62 -5.21
N LEU A 217 4.44 12.33 -5.91
CA LEU A 217 4.48 11.44 -7.08
C LEU A 217 3.99 10.03 -6.75
N LYS A 218 4.40 9.47 -5.61
CA LYS A 218 3.98 8.12 -5.16
C LYS A 218 2.51 8.10 -4.74
N LYS A 219 2.02 9.17 -4.08
CA LYS A 219 0.60 9.26 -3.67
C LYS A 219 -0.34 9.38 -4.86
N VAL A 220 0.03 10.12 -5.93
CA VAL A 220 -0.74 10.12 -7.18
C VAL A 220 -0.86 8.71 -7.73
N LEU A 221 0.23 7.94 -7.76
CA LEU A 221 0.23 6.55 -8.24
C LEU A 221 -0.59 5.62 -7.33
N ALA A 222 -0.60 5.84 -6.02
CA ALA A 222 -1.41 5.08 -5.07
C ALA A 222 -2.92 5.30 -5.31
N TYR A 223 -3.37 6.54 -5.43
CA TYR A 223 -4.77 6.85 -5.76
C TYR A 223 -5.16 6.35 -7.16
N SER A 224 -4.24 6.45 -8.11
CA SER A 224 -4.44 5.84 -9.42
C SER A 224 -4.56 4.31 -9.33
N THR A 225 -3.82 3.64 -8.44
CA THR A 225 -3.97 2.20 -8.20
C THR A 225 -5.35 1.87 -7.66
N MET A 226 -5.81 2.57 -6.61
CA MET A 226 -7.17 2.40 -6.08
C MET A 226 -8.24 2.54 -7.17
N SER A 227 -8.12 3.58 -7.99
CA SER A 227 -9.08 3.82 -9.08
C SER A 227 -9.08 2.68 -10.10
N GLN A 228 -7.92 2.15 -10.51
CA GLN A 228 -7.86 1.08 -11.51
C GLN A 228 -8.34 -0.27 -10.94
N LEU A 229 -8.00 -0.61 -9.70
CA LEU A 229 -8.53 -1.81 -9.04
C LEU A 229 -10.06 -1.74 -8.93
N ALA A 230 -10.58 -0.55 -8.68
CA ALA A 230 -12.01 -0.28 -8.62
C ALA A 230 -12.72 -0.55 -9.96
N TYR A 231 -12.07 -0.25 -11.09
CA TYR A 231 -12.56 -0.68 -12.40
C TYR A 231 -12.69 -2.19 -12.49
N ILE A 232 -11.69 -2.91 -12.01
CA ILE A 232 -11.70 -4.38 -12.06
C ILE A 232 -12.81 -4.93 -11.16
N PHE A 233 -13.04 -4.37 -9.96
CA PHE A 233 -14.17 -4.76 -9.11
C PHE A 233 -15.51 -4.49 -9.79
N THR A 234 -15.66 -3.35 -10.46
CA THR A 234 -16.88 -3.05 -11.21
C THR A 234 -17.09 -4.04 -12.35
N GLY A 235 -16.03 -4.35 -13.11
CA GLY A 235 -16.06 -5.33 -14.18
C GLY A 235 -16.35 -6.76 -13.69
N LEU A 236 -15.72 -7.17 -12.60
CA LEU A 236 -16.01 -8.46 -11.97
C LEU A 236 -17.45 -8.52 -11.45
N GLY A 237 -17.95 -7.47 -10.80
CA GLY A 237 -19.33 -7.42 -10.34
C GLY A 237 -20.33 -7.54 -11.50
N ALA A 238 -20.06 -6.86 -12.63
CA ALA A 238 -20.89 -7.01 -13.84
C ALA A 238 -20.80 -8.43 -14.44
N ALA A 239 -19.59 -9.01 -14.49
CA ALA A 239 -19.41 -10.38 -14.98
C ALA A 239 -20.10 -11.42 -14.09
N LEU A 240 -20.01 -11.27 -12.75
CA LEU A 240 -20.69 -12.12 -11.79
C LEU A 240 -22.21 -12.00 -11.88
N TYR A 241 -22.73 -10.81 -12.14
CA TYR A 241 -24.15 -10.59 -12.38
C TYR A 241 -24.60 -11.34 -13.65
N LEU A 242 -23.87 -11.18 -14.76
CA LEU A 242 -24.17 -11.91 -15.99
C LEU A 242 -24.10 -13.41 -15.81
N ALA A 243 -23.09 -13.92 -15.11
CA ALA A 243 -22.98 -15.35 -14.81
C ALA A 243 -24.14 -15.87 -13.96
N ASN A 244 -24.72 -15.02 -13.11
CA ASN A 244 -25.82 -15.43 -12.22
C ASN A 244 -27.22 -15.25 -12.84
N THR A 245 -27.36 -14.46 -13.89
CA THR A 245 -28.67 -14.08 -14.47
C THR A 245 -28.89 -14.59 -15.89
N LEU A 246 -27.84 -14.96 -16.62
CA LEU A 246 -27.94 -15.56 -17.94
C LEU A 246 -27.88 -17.08 -17.90
N HIS A 247 -28.70 -17.74 -18.76
CA HIS A 247 -28.55 -19.16 -18.99
C HIS A 247 -27.44 -19.39 -20.02
N TRP A 248 -26.23 -19.61 -19.57
CA TRP A 248 -25.03 -19.69 -20.43
C TRP A 248 -24.38 -21.07 -20.48
N HIS A 249 -24.98 -22.07 -19.80
CA HIS A 249 -24.54 -23.46 -19.85
C HIS A 249 -25.37 -24.29 -20.87
N GLY A 250 -24.70 -25.19 -21.55
CA GLY A 250 -25.33 -26.16 -22.43
C GLY A 250 -25.44 -25.73 -23.89
N ALA A 251 -25.84 -26.66 -24.76
CA ALA A 251 -25.99 -26.44 -26.19
C ALA A 251 -27.17 -25.50 -26.50
N GLY A 252 -26.93 -24.49 -27.32
CA GLY A 252 -27.89 -23.47 -27.69
C GLY A 252 -27.75 -22.13 -26.97
N HIS A 253 -26.83 -22.03 -26.01
CA HIS A 253 -26.53 -20.79 -25.23
C HIS A 253 -25.13 -20.24 -25.53
N GLU A 254 -24.63 -20.43 -26.76
CA GLU A 254 -23.27 -20.05 -27.15
C GLU A 254 -23.04 -18.51 -27.09
N VAL A 255 -24.09 -17.73 -27.35
CA VAL A 255 -24.03 -16.26 -27.30
C VAL A 255 -23.91 -15.78 -25.85
N GLU A 256 -24.75 -16.31 -24.96
CA GLU A 256 -24.76 -15.97 -23.53
C GLU A 256 -23.44 -16.42 -22.87
N HIS A 257 -22.94 -17.60 -23.23
CA HIS A 257 -21.64 -18.10 -22.81
C HIS A 257 -20.52 -17.11 -23.23
N GLY A 258 -20.50 -16.68 -24.48
CA GLY A 258 -19.53 -15.72 -24.98
C GLY A 258 -19.56 -14.40 -24.20
N ILE A 259 -20.76 -13.88 -23.90
CA ILE A 259 -20.94 -12.64 -23.13
C ILE A 259 -20.32 -12.75 -21.72
N VAL A 260 -20.63 -13.81 -20.99
CA VAL A 260 -20.12 -14.04 -19.61
C VAL A 260 -18.60 -14.18 -19.61
N VAL A 261 -18.06 -15.00 -20.53
CA VAL A 261 -16.62 -15.27 -20.64
C VAL A 261 -15.84 -13.99 -20.98
N VAL A 262 -16.35 -13.18 -21.90
CA VAL A 262 -15.69 -11.95 -22.29
C VAL A 262 -15.77 -10.89 -21.19
N ALA A 263 -16.89 -10.75 -20.49
CA ALA A 263 -17.01 -9.81 -19.36
C ALA A 263 -16.02 -10.14 -18.25
N PHE A 264 -15.89 -11.42 -17.88
CA PHE A 264 -14.93 -11.89 -16.88
C PHE A 264 -13.49 -11.76 -17.38
N GLY A 265 -13.23 -12.16 -18.63
CA GLY A 265 -11.93 -12.06 -19.26
C GLY A 265 -11.43 -10.61 -19.38
N ALA A 266 -12.29 -9.64 -19.69
CA ALA A 266 -11.95 -8.22 -19.73
C ALA A 266 -11.46 -7.70 -18.37
N ALA A 267 -12.10 -8.09 -17.27
CA ALA A 267 -11.68 -7.73 -15.93
C ALA A 267 -10.29 -8.31 -15.58
N LEU A 268 -10.05 -9.59 -15.88
CA LEU A 268 -8.75 -10.23 -15.65
C LEU A 268 -7.66 -9.67 -16.56
N PHE A 269 -7.99 -9.35 -17.81
CA PHE A 269 -7.01 -8.72 -18.70
C PHE A 269 -6.67 -7.30 -18.24
N HIS A 270 -7.62 -6.58 -17.66
CA HIS A 270 -7.30 -5.29 -17.04
C HIS A 270 -6.38 -5.45 -15.83
N LEU A 271 -6.54 -6.50 -15.05
CA LEU A 271 -5.62 -6.86 -13.95
C LEU A 271 -4.19 -7.05 -14.47
N PHE A 272 -4.01 -7.80 -15.58
CA PHE A 272 -2.70 -7.98 -16.20
C PHE A 272 -2.09 -6.68 -16.70
N ASN A 273 -2.84 -5.89 -17.50
CA ASN A 273 -2.38 -4.60 -18.00
C ASN A 273 -2.03 -3.62 -16.87
N HIS A 274 -2.84 -3.62 -15.82
CA HIS A 274 -2.60 -2.83 -14.61
C HIS A 274 -1.29 -3.23 -13.94
N ALA A 275 -1.04 -4.53 -13.75
CA ALA A 275 0.18 -5.00 -13.11
C ALA A 275 1.44 -4.57 -13.88
N MET A 276 1.44 -4.69 -15.21
CA MET A 276 2.57 -4.28 -16.05
C MET A 276 2.79 -2.77 -16.01
N ALA A 277 1.72 -1.99 -16.24
CA ALA A 277 1.81 -0.53 -16.25
C ALA A 277 2.15 0.05 -14.88
N LYS A 278 1.54 -0.45 -13.80
CA LYS A 278 1.82 0.04 -12.43
C LYS A 278 3.21 -0.33 -11.94
N GLY A 279 3.66 -1.56 -12.20
CA GLY A 279 5.04 -1.94 -11.90
C GLY A 279 6.04 -1.00 -12.56
N MET A 280 5.83 -0.68 -13.84
CA MET A 280 6.65 0.27 -14.57
C MET A 280 6.56 1.70 -14.01
N LEU A 281 5.35 2.19 -13.69
CA LEU A 281 5.14 3.55 -13.17
C LEU A 281 5.80 3.74 -11.79
N PHE A 282 5.64 2.78 -10.87
CA PHE A 282 6.29 2.86 -9.56
C PHE A 282 7.81 2.73 -9.66
N MET A 283 8.34 1.85 -10.50
CA MET A 283 9.79 1.78 -10.71
C MET A 283 10.33 3.05 -11.37
N ALA A 284 9.59 3.66 -12.31
CA ALA A 284 9.97 4.93 -12.91
C ALA A 284 9.93 6.08 -11.89
N SER A 285 8.92 6.12 -11.02
CA SER A 285 8.87 7.10 -9.92
C SER A 285 10.04 6.91 -8.94
N GLY A 286 10.38 5.66 -8.62
CA GLY A 286 11.55 5.33 -7.80
C GLY A 286 12.85 5.81 -8.43
N ALA A 287 13.02 5.61 -9.73
CA ALA A 287 14.18 6.11 -10.45
C ALA A 287 14.30 7.64 -10.37
N VAL A 288 13.19 8.37 -10.49
CA VAL A 288 13.18 9.84 -10.34
C VAL A 288 13.53 10.24 -8.91
N ILE A 289 12.86 9.68 -7.92
CA ILE A 289 13.07 10.01 -6.50
C ILE A 289 14.49 9.72 -6.07
N HIS A 290 15.06 8.58 -6.49
CA HIS A 290 16.42 8.17 -6.20
C HIS A 290 17.43 9.20 -6.72
N GLU A 291 17.34 9.58 -7.99
CA GLU A 291 18.28 10.52 -8.59
C GLU A 291 18.09 11.95 -8.08
N VAL A 292 16.87 12.37 -7.75
CA VAL A 292 16.59 13.68 -7.11
C VAL A 292 17.18 13.72 -5.70
N HIS A 293 17.04 12.63 -4.94
CA HIS A 293 17.63 12.51 -3.61
C HIS A 293 19.17 12.53 -3.67
N HIS A 294 19.77 11.79 -4.61
CA HIS A 294 21.21 11.83 -4.85
C HIS A 294 21.70 13.24 -5.22
N ALA A 295 21.00 13.94 -6.12
CA ALA A 295 21.36 15.29 -6.51
C ALA A 295 21.30 16.27 -5.32
N HIS A 296 20.28 16.14 -4.46
CA HIS A 296 20.17 16.94 -3.24
C HIS A 296 21.35 16.66 -2.29
N HIS A 297 21.68 15.39 -2.08
CA HIS A 297 22.78 14.99 -1.21
C HIS A 297 24.13 15.54 -1.71
N HIS A 298 24.41 15.46 -3.02
CA HIS A 298 25.65 15.99 -3.59
C HIS A 298 25.77 17.51 -3.47
N LEU A 299 24.69 18.27 -3.65
CA LEU A 299 24.71 19.73 -3.55
C LEU A 299 24.95 20.22 -2.12
N HIS A 300 24.51 19.48 -1.12
CA HIS A 300 24.65 19.85 0.29
C HIS A 300 25.85 19.19 0.98
N HIS A 301 26.48 18.16 0.37
CA HIS A 301 27.69 17.52 0.89
C HIS A 301 29.00 18.13 0.38
N ASP A 302 29.00 18.88 -0.74
CA ASP A 302 30.21 19.53 -1.25
C ASP A 302 30.61 20.76 -0.42
N ASP A 303 29.72 21.29 0.44
CA ASP A 303 30.02 22.43 1.30
C ASP A 303 30.54 22.06 2.71
N HIS A 304 30.37 20.82 3.17
CA HIS A 304 30.85 20.41 4.49
C HIS A 304 31.29 18.94 4.53
N HIS A 305 32.59 18.70 4.41
CA HIS A 305 33.26 17.51 4.95
C HIS A 305 33.30 17.61 6.50
N HIS A 306 32.17 17.56 7.17
CA HIS A 306 32.13 17.34 8.61
C HIS A 306 31.20 16.17 8.90
N GLU A 307 31.78 15.11 9.49
CA GLU A 307 30.98 14.10 10.18
C GLU A 307 30.13 14.81 11.25
N PRO A 308 28.85 14.43 11.43
CA PRO A 308 28.01 15.04 12.47
C PRO A 308 28.69 14.88 13.82
N SER A 309 28.69 15.95 14.60
CA SER A 309 29.32 15.96 15.92
C SER A 309 28.76 14.85 16.80
N PRO A 310 29.60 14.09 17.52
CA PRO A 310 29.13 13.03 18.43
C PRO A 310 28.06 13.56 19.39
N LYS A 311 27.02 12.77 19.64
CA LYS A 311 25.88 13.16 20.50
C LYS A 311 26.33 13.59 21.90
N GLU A 312 27.38 13.00 22.41
CA GLU A 312 27.97 13.29 23.70
C GLU A 312 28.57 14.70 23.74
N LEU A 313 29.11 15.18 22.63
CA LEU A 313 29.62 16.56 22.52
C LEU A 313 28.48 17.57 22.45
N VAL A 314 27.40 17.24 21.76
CA VAL A 314 26.18 18.08 21.75
C VAL A 314 25.60 18.18 23.16
N MET A 315 25.52 17.06 23.87
CA MET A 315 25.05 17.04 25.27
C MET A 315 25.97 17.81 26.20
N LEU A 316 27.29 17.73 26.00
CA LEU A 316 28.27 18.47 26.76
C LEU A 316 28.16 19.99 26.53
N ALA A 317 28.04 20.39 25.25
CA ALA A 317 27.87 21.79 24.89
C ALA A 317 26.58 22.38 25.48
N THR A 318 25.48 21.64 25.41
CA THR A 318 24.19 22.01 26.01
C THR A 318 24.29 22.11 27.56
N TYR A 319 24.93 21.14 28.19
CA TYR A 319 25.15 21.13 29.65
C TYR A 319 25.95 22.37 30.11
N LEU A 320 27.04 22.70 29.42
CA LEU A 320 27.85 23.89 29.76
C LEU A 320 27.07 25.19 29.55
N LYS A 321 26.26 25.28 28.50
CA LYS A 321 25.39 26.42 28.25
C LYS A 321 24.31 26.57 29.33
N GLU A 322 23.69 25.51 29.79
CA GLU A 322 22.71 25.54 30.89
C GLU A 322 23.31 25.92 32.23
N LYS A 323 24.57 25.56 32.44
CA LYS A 323 25.33 25.91 33.68
C LYS A 323 25.99 27.26 33.63
N ASP A 324 25.88 27.98 32.49
CA ASP A 324 26.61 29.27 32.27
C ASP A 324 28.13 29.13 32.54
N GLN A 325 28.70 27.97 32.14
CA GLN A 325 30.10 27.61 32.37
C GLN A 325 30.87 27.65 31.05
N SER A 326 32.02 28.32 31.04
CA SER A 326 32.89 28.37 29.86
C SER A 326 33.68 27.07 29.66
N ALA A 327 34.11 26.79 28.40
CA ALA A 327 34.97 25.65 28.11
C ALA A 327 36.25 25.65 28.94
N PHE A 328 36.82 26.84 29.19
CA PHE A 328 38.00 27.01 30.03
C PHE A 328 37.76 26.66 31.52
N GLU A 329 36.63 27.08 32.08
CA GLU A 329 36.25 26.75 33.45
C GLU A 329 35.97 25.26 33.62
N PHE A 330 35.32 24.65 32.66
CA PHE A 330 35.10 23.23 32.61
C PHE A 330 36.43 22.46 32.53
N PHE A 331 37.29 22.83 31.57
CA PHE A 331 38.63 22.27 31.39
C PHE A 331 39.42 22.29 32.69
N THR A 332 39.53 23.44 33.36
CA THR A 332 40.27 23.59 34.61
C THR A 332 39.67 22.74 35.77
N SER A 333 38.38 22.46 35.68
CA SER A 333 37.72 21.61 36.73
C SER A 333 37.99 20.14 36.58
N ILE A 334 38.41 19.68 35.38
CA ILE A 334 38.60 18.25 35.03
C ILE A 334 40.07 17.89 34.81
N ASP A 335 40.97 18.86 34.64
CA ASP A 335 42.44 18.68 34.65
C ASP A 335 42.89 18.41 36.09
N LEU A 336 42.96 17.12 36.43
CA LEU A 336 43.19 16.71 37.82
C LEU A 336 44.66 16.77 38.25
N ASP A 337 45.57 16.70 37.29
CA ASP A 337 47.01 16.67 37.50
C ASP A 337 47.69 18.02 37.17
N ASP A 338 46.90 19.02 36.82
CA ASP A 338 47.36 20.40 36.47
C ASP A 338 48.37 20.38 35.29
N SER A 339 48.19 19.41 34.37
CA SER A 339 49.10 19.21 33.23
C SER A 339 48.86 20.21 32.09
N GLY A 340 47.71 20.83 32.05
CA GLY A 340 47.25 21.69 30.94
C GLY A 340 46.78 20.92 29.74
N GLU A 341 46.62 19.58 29.82
CA GLU A 341 46.11 18.70 28.80
C GLU A 341 45.22 17.63 29.45
N ILE A 342 44.03 17.37 28.93
CA ILE A 342 43.08 16.35 29.44
C ILE A 342 43.35 15.03 28.75
N ASP A 343 43.54 13.99 29.50
CA ASP A 343 43.64 12.62 28.98
C ASP A 343 42.26 11.92 28.90
N THR A 344 42.26 10.73 28.28
CA THR A 344 41.02 9.93 28.06
C THR A 344 40.33 9.56 29.37
N TYR A 345 41.07 9.38 30.46
CA TYR A 345 40.52 9.02 31.74
C TYR A 345 39.83 10.21 32.43
N GLU A 346 40.48 11.37 32.41
CA GLU A 346 39.93 12.61 32.94
C GLU A 346 38.68 13.05 32.21
N PHE A 347 38.70 12.98 30.89
CA PHE A 347 37.53 13.30 30.07
C PHE A 347 36.35 12.33 30.30
N LYS A 348 36.63 11.05 30.45
CA LYS A 348 35.61 10.05 30.78
C LYS A 348 34.96 10.32 32.15
N GLU A 349 35.76 10.56 33.20
CA GLU A 349 35.25 10.85 34.56
C GLU A 349 34.46 12.17 34.55
N ALA A 350 34.84 13.13 33.73
CA ALA A 350 34.10 14.38 33.53
C ALA A 350 32.72 14.16 32.92
N LEU A 351 32.63 13.42 31.81
CA LEU A 351 31.33 13.07 31.19
C LEU A 351 30.41 12.31 32.14
N LYS A 352 30.99 11.41 32.95
CA LYS A 352 30.25 10.63 33.93
C LYS A 352 29.78 11.49 35.11
N SER A 353 30.63 12.40 35.62
CA SER A 353 30.27 13.32 36.71
C SER A 353 29.24 14.36 36.30
N ALA A 354 29.21 14.73 35.04
CA ALA A 354 28.18 15.60 34.44
C ALA A 354 26.88 14.84 34.11
N GLU A 355 26.80 13.55 34.38
CA GLU A 355 25.65 12.66 34.00
C GLU A 355 25.33 12.65 32.50
N ILE A 356 26.31 12.94 31.65
CA ILE A 356 26.15 12.97 30.17
C ILE A 356 26.27 11.55 29.62
N ALA A 357 27.38 10.84 29.92
CA ALA A 357 27.63 9.49 29.46
C ALA A 357 28.63 8.73 30.33
N ASP A 358 28.48 7.40 30.44
CA ASP A 358 29.51 6.48 31.00
C ASP A 358 29.92 5.52 29.86
N LEU A 359 30.85 5.98 29.03
CA LEU A 359 31.23 5.32 27.78
C LEU A 359 32.30 4.25 28.03
N PRO A 360 32.21 3.09 27.35
CA PRO A 360 33.28 2.09 27.35
C PRO A 360 34.51 2.60 26.55
N PRO A 361 35.72 2.04 26.84
CA PRO A 361 36.95 2.54 26.22
C PRO A 361 36.95 2.63 24.69
N TRP A 362 36.25 1.71 24.01
CA TRP A 362 36.18 1.67 22.55
C TRP A 362 35.24 2.75 21.92
N GLU A 363 34.36 3.36 22.72
CA GLU A 363 33.54 4.50 22.34
C GLU A 363 34.17 5.83 22.73
N MET A 364 35.09 5.83 23.68
CA MET A 364 35.86 7.00 24.07
C MET A 364 36.88 7.43 23.03
N GLU A 365 37.53 6.46 22.34
CA GLU A 365 38.58 6.77 21.36
C GLU A 365 38.05 7.59 20.17
N PRO A 366 36.90 7.26 19.54
CA PRO A 366 36.29 8.10 18.50
C PRO A 366 35.91 9.50 19.00
N LEU A 367 35.45 9.61 20.27
CA LEU A 367 35.04 10.87 20.87
C LEU A 367 36.26 11.78 21.13
N MET A 368 37.37 11.22 21.66
CA MET A 368 38.63 11.91 21.83
C MET A 368 39.17 12.42 20.50
N ASN A 369 39.19 11.57 19.47
CA ASN A 369 39.67 11.91 18.13
C ASN A 369 38.84 13.03 17.45
N ALA A 370 37.58 13.21 17.84
CA ALA A 370 36.73 14.30 17.34
C ALA A 370 37.10 15.66 17.94
N ILE A 371 37.79 15.68 19.08
CA ILE A 371 38.20 16.91 19.80
C ILE A 371 39.69 17.16 19.58
N ASP A 372 40.53 16.14 19.63
CA ASP A 372 41.99 16.17 19.44
C ASP A 372 42.30 16.50 17.97
N LEU A 373 42.56 17.77 17.71
CA LEU A 373 42.80 18.27 16.35
C LEU A 373 44.26 18.10 15.89
N ASP A 374 45.20 17.98 16.82
CA ASP A 374 46.63 17.83 16.51
C ASP A 374 47.08 16.36 16.55
N GLY A 375 46.22 15.42 16.98
CA GLY A 375 46.47 13.99 16.97
C GLY A 375 47.46 13.53 18.04
N ASN A 376 47.61 14.28 19.13
CA ASN A 376 48.52 13.92 20.21
C ASN A 376 47.93 12.96 21.25
N GLY A 377 46.67 12.63 21.15
CA GLY A 377 45.93 11.70 22.04
C GLY A 377 45.43 12.35 23.33
N LYS A 378 45.50 13.68 23.43
CA LYS A 378 45.03 14.48 24.56
C LYS A 378 44.26 15.71 24.08
N ILE A 379 43.50 16.34 24.95
CA ILE A 379 42.67 17.50 24.63
C ILE A 379 43.27 18.72 25.31
N ASN A 380 43.55 19.77 24.60
CA ASN A 380 43.92 21.08 25.17
C ASN A 380 42.74 22.08 25.15
N VAL A 381 42.89 23.22 25.87
CA VAL A 381 41.82 24.23 25.97
C VAL A 381 41.35 24.77 24.62
N PRO A 382 42.24 25.15 23.68
CA PRO A 382 41.83 25.61 22.35
C PRO A 382 41.04 24.58 21.53
N GLU A 383 41.40 23.30 21.63
CA GLU A 383 40.72 22.22 20.93
C GLU A 383 39.31 22.01 21.46
N LEU A 384 39.15 21.96 22.79
CA LEU A 384 37.87 21.83 23.44
C LEU A 384 36.96 23.03 23.12
N ASP A 385 37.46 24.24 23.25
CA ASP A 385 36.71 25.50 22.99
C ASP A 385 36.27 25.60 21.52
N LEU A 386 37.17 25.29 20.59
CA LEU A 386 36.89 25.32 19.15
C LEU A 386 35.82 24.27 18.79
N THR A 387 35.94 23.06 19.36
CA THR A 387 35.01 21.98 19.08
C THR A 387 33.62 22.25 19.66
N LEU A 388 33.54 22.71 20.91
CA LEU A 388 32.26 23.07 21.54
C LEU A 388 31.63 24.31 20.86
N THR A 389 32.41 25.30 20.45
CA THR A 389 31.88 26.43 19.67
C THR A 389 31.32 25.99 18.35
N ARG A 390 31.99 25.06 17.63
CA ARG A 390 31.52 24.48 16.39
C ARG A 390 30.19 23.75 16.59
N VAL A 391 30.09 22.88 17.60
CA VAL A 391 28.87 22.14 17.96
C VAL A 391 27.71 23.11 18.27
N LEU A 392 27.95 24.19 19.02
CA LEU A 392 26.92 25.19 19.32
C LEU A 392 26.48 25.97 18.09
N LEU A 393 27.39 26.21 17.14
CA LEU A 393 27.07 26.87 15.85
C LEU A 393 26.27 25.91 14.96
N GLU A 394 26.58 24.63 14.93
CA GLU A 394 25.81 23.59 14.25
C GLU A 394 24.39 23.51 14.83
N GLU A 395 24.21 23.48 16.15
CA GLU A 395 22.90 23.52 16.81
C GLU A 395 22.13 24.84 16.56
N ALA A 396 22.82 25.98 16.53
CA ALA A 396 22.18 27.28 16.26
C ALA A 396 21.70 27.36 14.81
N HIS A 397 22.41 26.73 13.88
CA HIS A 397 21.97 26.61 12.49
C HIS A 397 20.79 25.62 12.34
N ASP A 398 20.78 24.51 13.09
CA ASP A 398 19.65 23.59 13.08
C ASP A 398 18.37 24.18 13.73
N HIS A 399 18.49 25.15 14.63
CA HIS A 399 17.33 25.77 15.29
C HIS A 399 16.74 26.99 14.52
N ASP A 400 17.52 27.70 13.71
CA ASP A 400 17.02 28.82 12.89
C ASP A 400 16.52 28.38 11.51
N ASP A 401 16.95 27.23 11.04
CA ASP A 401 16.44 26.62 9.82
C ASP A 401 15.28 25.66 10.14
N HIS A 402 14.05 26.19 10.23
CA HIS A 402 12.87 25.49 9.74
C HIS A 402 13.04 25.29 8.23
N HIS A 403 14.09 24.58 7.79
CA HIS A 403 14.15 23.99 6.48
C HIS A 403 13.02 22.97 6.46
N GLU A 404 11.96 23.26 5.71
CA GLU A 404 11.06 22.22 5.24
C GLU A 404 11.95 21.12 4.68
N GLU A 405 11.99 19.97 5.35
CA GLU A 405 12.79 18.82 4.96
C GLU A 405 12.57 18.58 3.46
N PHE A 406 13.65 18.66 2.65
CA PHE A 406 13.52 18.59 1.20
C PHE A 406 12.80 17.29 0.79
N ASP A 407 11.59 17.42 0.28
CA ASP A 407 10.80 16.28 -0.16
C ASP A 407 11.14 15.92 -1.62
N ALA A 408 11.96 14.87 -1.78
CA ALA A 408 12.30 14.30 -3.08
C ALA A 408 11.13 13.63 -3.79
N GLN A 409 9.99 13.42 -3.11
CA GLN A 409 8.78 12.83 -3.68
C GLN A 409 7.84 13.90 -4.26
N SER A 410 8.03 15.17 -3.88
CA SER A 410 7.19 16.26 -4.33
C SER A 410 7.48 16.63 -5.79
N MET A 411 6.45 16.58 -6.64
CA MET A 411 6.54 17.03 -8.05
C MET A 411 6.79 18.54 -8.17
N ASP A 412 6.66 19.29 -7.10
CA ASP A 412 6.95 20.74 -7.10
C ASP A 412 8.46 21.02 -7.05
N ASN A 413 9.25 20.05 -6.61
CA ASN A 413 10.73 20.08 -6.62
C ASN A 413 11.33 19.42 -7.88
N MET A 414 10.50 19.04 -8.87
CA MET A 414 10.91 18.39 -10.11
C MET A 414 10.73 19.32 -11.30
N GLY A 415 10.78 18.80 -12.50
CA GLY A 415 10.57 19.51 -13.77
C GLY A 415 11.75 19.33 -14.72
N GLY A 416 11.50 19.36 -16.03
CA GLY A 416 12.54 19.27 -17.05
C GLY A 416 13.35 17.97 -17.09
N LEU A 417 12.98 16.94 -16.33
CA LEU A 417 13.77 15.72 -16.17
C LEU A 417 13.79 14.81 -17.42
N ALA A 418 12.92 15.06 -18.41
CA ALA A 418 12.86 14.25 -19.62
C ALA A 418 14.17 14.23 -20.41
N SER A 419 14.91 15.35 -20.43
CA SER A 419 16.19 15.44 -21.13
C SER A 419 17.31 14.66 -20.42
N LYS A 420 17.22 14.51 -19.10
CA LYS A 420 18.22 13.87 -18.24
C LYS A 420 17.97 12.39 -18.07
N MET A 421 16.71 12.00 -17.99
CA MET A 421 16.25 10.62 -17.76
C MET A 421 15.32 10.13 -18.88
N PRO A 422 15.76 10.05 -20.16
CA PRO A 422 14.86 9.79 -21.28
C PRO A 422 14.19 8.41 -21.24
N ILE A 423 14.85 7.37 -20.74
CA ILE A 423 14.29 6.02 -20.62
C ILE A 423 13.18 6.03 -19.55
N THR A 424 13.45 6.62 -18.40
CA THR A 424 12.48 6.75 -17.30
C THR A 424 11.25 7.57 -17.73
N ALA A 425 11.48 8.70 -18.42
CA ALA A 425 10.41 9.53 -18.95
C ALA A 425 9.55 8.81 -19.98
N THR A 426 10.16 8.00 -20.85
CA THR A 426 9.45 7.17 -21.85
C THR A 426 8.65 6.07 -21.16
N ALA A 427 9.24 5.35 -20.21
CA ALA A 427 8.56 4.31 -19.45
C ALA A 427 7.34 4.87 -18.70
N MET A 428 7.52 6.02 -18.04
CA MET A 428 6.41 6.68 -17.33
C MET A 428 5.33 7.20 -18.26
N LEU A 429 5.67 7.67 -19.46
CA LEU A 429 4.72 8.09 -20.48
C LEU A 429 3.90 6.89 -20.98
N VAL A 430 4.56 5.79 -21.36
CA VAL A 430 3.89 4.58 -21.87
C VAL A 430 3.00 3.96 -20.79
N GLY A 431 3.45 3.89 -19.55
CA GLY A 431 2.62 3.44 -18.43
C GLY A 431 1.40 4.34 -18.20
N SER A 432 1.59 5.65 -18.28
CA SER A 432 0.49 6.62 -18.16
C SER A 432 -0.52 6.46 -19.30
N LEU A 433 -0.07 6.31 -20.54
CA LEU A 433 -0.93 6.06 -21.70
C LEU A 433 -1.73 4.75 -21.56
N SER A 434 -1.10 3.69 -21.05
CA SER A 434 -1.78 2.42 -20.78
C SER A 434 -2.89 2.58 -19.74
N ILE A 435 -2.60 3.24 -18.62
CA ILE A 435 -3.57 3.48 -17.55
C ILE A 435 -4.71 4.41 -17.98
N MET A 436 -4.43 5.41 -18.82
CA MET A 436 -5.46 6.28 -19.39
C MET A 436 -6.41 5.55 -20.33
N GLY A 437 -6.00 4.42 -20.89
CA GLY A 437 -6.72 3.74 -21.96
C GLY A 437 -6.50 4.43 -23.32
N PHE A 438 -5.23 4.74 -23.63
CA PHE A 438 -4.90 5.30 -24.94
C PHE A 438 -5.05 4.23 -26.03
N PRO A 439 -5.72 4.54 -27.17
CA PRO A 439 -5.85 3.59 -28.26
C PRO A 439 -4.52 2.96 -28.68
N LEU A 440 -4.53 1.71 -29.11
CA LEU A 440 -3.37 0.91 -29.52
C LEU A 440 -2.48 0.39 -28.36
N ILE A 441 -2.84 0.64 -27.12
CA ILE A 441 -2.15 0.04 -25.96
C ILE A 441 -3.11 -0.89 -25.22
N GLY A 442 -2.62 -1.99 -24.64
CA GLY A 442 -3.46 -3.04 -24.04
C GLY A 442 -4.48 -2.55 -23.01
N GLY A 443 -4.16 -1.48 -22.26
CA GLY A 443 -5.09 -0.86 -21.30
C GLY A 443 -6.37 -0.27 -21.90
N PHE A 444 -6.37 0.08 -23.20
CA PHE A 444 -7.56 0.53 -23.89
C PHE A 444 -8.61 -0.59 -23.99
N TRP A 445 -8.22 -1.73 -24.53
CA TRP A 445 -9.11 -2.86 -24.79
C TRP A 445 -9.74 -3.44 -23.52
N SER A 446 -8.93 -3.55 -22.47
CA SER A 446 -9.42 -4.07 -21.19
C SER A 446 -10.39 -3.10 -20.49
N LYS A 447 -10.16 -1.78 -20.57
CA LYS A 447 -11.08 -0.78 -20.03
C LYS A 447 -12.39 -0.72 -20.80
N GLU A 448 -12.28 -0.79 -22.10
CA GLU A 448 -13.43 -0.81 -22.99
C GLU A 448 -14.35 -1.96 -22.65
N GLY A 449 -13.83 -3.20 -22.55
CA GLY A 449 -14.61 -4.36 -22.19
C GLY A 449 -15.28 -4.24 -20.81
N ILE A 450 -14.64 -3.66 -19.80
CA ILE A 450 -15.25 -3.40 -18.50
C ILE A 450 -16.41 -2.40 -18.62
N ILE A 451 -16.18 -1.26 -19.30
CA ILE A 451 -17.20 -0.22 -19.43
C ILE A 451 -18.40 -0.75 -20.21
N ALA A 452 -18.16 -1.37 -21.38
CA ALA A 452 -19.22 -1.89 -22.25
C ALA A 452 -20.10 -2.93 -21.53
N ASN A 453 -19.49 -3.91 -20.84
CA ASN A 453 -20.24 -4.94 -20.13
C ASN A 453 -20.98 -4.41 -18.90
N THR A 454 -20.42 -3.42 -18.19
CA THR A 454 -21.14 -2.77 -17.08
C THR A 454 -22.38 -2.01 -17.58
N TRP A 455 -22.27 -1.34 -18.74
CA TRP A 455 -23.41 -0.68 -19.37
C TRP A 455 -24.44 -1.67 -19.91
N ARG A 456 -24.01 -2.82 -20.44
CA ARG A 456 -24.91 -3.91 -20.85
C ARG A 456 -25.78 -4.36 -19.66
N VAL A 457 -25.16 -4.64 -18.52
CA VAL A 457 -25.89 -4.99 -17.28
C VAL A 457 -26.82 -3.87 -16.83
N ALA A 458 -26.42 -2.61 -16.97
CA ALA A 458 -27.24 -1.47 -16.57
C ALA A 458 -28.54 -1.33 -17.37
N LEU A 459 -28.65 -1.98 -18.54
CA LEU A 459 -29.91 -2.06 -19.29
C LEU A 459 -30.88 -3.09 -18.72
N ASP A 460 -30.36 -4.21 -18.22
CA ASP A 460 -31.16 -5.28 -17.66
C ASP A 460 -31.53 -4.95 -16.20
N ASP A 461 -30.56 -4.39 -15.44
CA ASP A 461 -30.77 -3.95 -14.06
C ASP A 461 -30.39 -2.47 -13.88
N PRO A 462 -31.39 -1.56 -13.74
CA PRO A 462 -31.14 -0.12 -13.59
C PRO A 462 -30.26 0.27 -12.40
N ARG A 463 -30.08 -0.60 -11.39
CA ARG A 463 -29.16 -0.36 -10.27
C ARG A 463 -27.72 -0.21 -10.75
N PHE A 464 -27.35 -0.95 -11.78
CA PHE A 464 -26.01 -0.89 -12.38
C PHE A 464 -25.73 0.42 -13.15
N MET A 465 -26.76 1.27 -13.38
CA MET A 465 -26.54 2.61 -13.95
C MET A 465 -25.56 3.43 -13.09
N TYR A 466 -25.60 3.27 -11.75
CA TYR A 466 -24.68 3.94 -10.86
C TYR A 466 -23.21 3.54 -11.07
N PRO A 467 -22.80 2.27 -10.94
CA PRO A 467 -21.41 1.88 -11.22
C PRO A 467 -20.98 2.14 -12.67
N ALA A 468 -21.89 2.02 -13.64
CA ALA A 468 -21.60 2.31 -15.06
C ALA A 468 -21.26 3.79 -15.29
N LEU A 469 -22.00 4.72 -14.68
CA LEU A 469 -21.68 6.15 -14.69
C LEU A 469 -20.35 6.43 -13.98
N CYS A 470 -20.09 5.79 -12.88
CA CYS A 470 -18.85 5.96 -12.12
C CYS A 470 -17.62 5.57 -12.94
N VAL A 471 -17.60 4.41 -13.60
CA VAL A 471 -16.45 4.00 -14.43
C VAL A 471 -16.28 4.88 -15.65
N LEU A 472 -17.38 5.35 -16.23
CA LEU A 472 -17.34 6.30 -17.35
C LEU A 472 -16.67 7.62 -16.96
N LEU A 473 -17.10 8.22 -15.83
CA LEU A 473 -16.53 9.45 -15.29
C LEU A 473 -15.06 9.25 -14.93
N GLY A 474 -14.75 8.17 -14.23
CA GLY A 474 -13.39 7.84 -13.82
C GLY A 474 -12.44 7.69 -15.03
N ALA A 475 -12.91 7.17 -16.18
CA ALA A 475 -12.11 7.08 -17.41
C ALA A 475 -11.66 8.47 -17.88
N GLY A 476 -12.58 9.43 -17.95
CA GLY A 476 -12.27 10.82 -18.27
C GLY A 476 -11.28 11.47 -17.31
N MET A 477 -11.46 11.22 -16.01
CA MET A 477 -10.60 11.76 -14.95
C MET A 477 -9.18 11.20 -14.99
N THR A 478 -9.02 9.92 -15.37
CA THR A 478 -7.71 9.26 -15.41
C THR A 478 -6.74 9.96 -16.37
N GLY A 479 -7.21 10.39 -17.50
CA GLY A 479 -6.39 11.11 -18.49
C GLY A 479 -5.79 12.40 -17.95
N PHE A 480 -6.55 13.14 -17.15
CA PHE A 480 -6.09 14.40 -16.57
C PHE A 480 -4.98 14.20 -15.53
N TYR A 481 -5.20 13.39 -14.47
CA TYR A 481 -4.21 13.30 -13.40
C TYR A 481 -2.92 12.58 -13.82
N MET A 482 -3.00 11.60 -14.72
CA MET A 482 -1.81 10.92 -15.24
C MET A 482 -0.96 11.87 -16.11
N SER A 483 -1.61 12.66 -16.95
CA SER A 483 -0.91 13.66 -17.77
C SER A 483 -0.32 14.79 -16.91
N ARG A 484 -1.06 15.28 -15.89
CA ARG A 484 -0.57 16.24 -14.92
C ARG A 484 0.70 15.75 -14.23
N MET A 485 0.68 14.50 -13.76
CA MET A 485 1.82 13.87 -13.09
C MET A 485 3.05 13.87 -14.01
N TRP A 486 2.90 13.40 -15.25
CA TRP A 486 4.01 13.35 -16.21
C TRP A 486 4.53 14.74 -16.56
N LEU A 487 3.64 15.71 -16.80
CA LEU A 487 4.01 17.08 -17.16
C LEU A 487 4.75 17.79 -16.02
N LYS A 488 4.30 17.65 -14.77
CA LYS A 488 4.97 18.29 -13.62
C LYS A 488 6.37 17.71 -13.36
N THR A 489 6.59 16.44 -13.66
CA THR A 489 7.85 15.72 -13.41
C THR A 489 8.86 15.93 -14.54
N PHE A 490 8.42 15.79 -15.79
CA PHE A 490 9.34 15.66 -16.92
C PHE A 490 9.34 16.84 -17.89
N ALA A 491 8.24 17.58 -17.98
CA ALA A 491 8.14 18.69 -18.93
C ALA A 491 8.70 20.01 -18.38
N GLY A 492 8.98 20.93 -19.29
CA GLY A 492 9.47 22.26 -18.96
C GLY A 492 10.92 22.32 -18.54
N SER A 493 11.28 23.37 -17.80
CA SER A 493 12.59 23.57 -17.19
C SER A 493 12.65 23.04 -15.77
N PRO A 494 13.84 22.70 -15.23
CA PRO A 494 14.03 22.33 -13.84
C PRO A 494 13.50 23.39 -12.89
N LYS A 495 12.78 22.98 -11.84
CA LYS A 495 12.18 23.90 -10.86
C LYS A 495 13.06 24.10 -9.63
N GLY A 496 14.32 24.10 -9.76
CA GLY A 496 15.24 24.31 -8.67
C GLY A 496 16.62 23.75 -8.99
N GLU A 497 17.56 24.09 -8.15
CA GLU A 497 18.95 23.71 -8.32
C GLU A 497 19.13 22.18 -8.26
N VAL A 498 18.44 21.49 -7.36
CA VAL A 498 18.45 20.03 -7.25
C VAL A 498 18.00 19.37 -8.56
N ALA A 499 16.86 19.79 -9.11
CA ALA A 499 16.37 19.25 -10.37
C ALA A 499 17.32 19.56 -11.54
N ALA A 500 18.08 20.65 -11.47
CA ALA A 500 19.09 21.01 -12.46
C ALA A 500 20.34 20.11 -12.40
N HIS A 501 20.64 19.46 -11.29
CA HIS A 501 21.82 18.61 -11.09
C HIS A 501 21.53 17.10 -11.12
N VAL A 502 20.29 16.69 -11.34
CA VAL A 502 19.90 15.27 -11.47
C VAL A 502 20.75 14.56 -12.53
N GLY A 503 21.33 13.43 -12.16
CA GLY A 503 22.19 12.58 -13.01
C GLY A 503 21.43 11.53 -13.79
N PRO A 504 22.13 10.72 -14.60
CA PRO A 504 21.55 9.59 -15.31
C PRO A 504 21.42 8.36 -14.38
N THR A 505 20.28 7.71 -14.38
CA THR A 505 20.01 6.47 -13.64
C THR A 505 20.97 5.34 -13.99
N ASN A 506 21.19 4.43 -13.03
CA ASN A 506 22.04 3.27 -13.22
C ASN A 506 21.39 2.19 -14.13
N THR A 507 22.19 1.23 -14.61
CA THR A 507 21.73 0.20 -15.56
C THR A 507 20.74 -0.79 -14.93
N TRP A 508 20.89 -1.13 -13.64
CA TRP A 508 19.97 -2.02 -12.93
C TRP A 508 18.56 -1.46 -12.81
N ILE A 509 18.43 -0.14 -12.74
CA ILE A 509 17.17 0.58 -12.74
C ILE A 509 16.58 0.69 -14.16
N LYS A 510 17.43 0.97 -15.18
CA LYS A 510 16.99 1.16 -16.57
C LYS A 510 16.48 -0.11 -17.22
N THR A 511 17.12 -1.25 -16.96
CA THR A 511 16.81 -2.52 -17.65
C THR A 511 15.38 -3.01 -17.40
N PRO A 512 14.87 -3.08 -16.16
CA PRO A 512 13.48 -3.43 -15.91
C PRO A 512 12.48 -2.48 -16.55
N LEU A 513 12.77 -1.18 -16.55
CA LEU A 513 11.91 -0.16 -17.18
C LEU A 513 11.81 -0.37 -18.69
N PHE A 514 12.93 -0.64 -19.35
CA PHE A 514 12.96 -0.93 -20.79
C PHE A 514 12.14 -2.18 -21.14
N ILE A 515 12.33 -3.28 -20.39
CA ILE A 515 11.60 -4.53 -20.60
C ILE A 515 10.09 -4.34 -20.42
N LEU A 516 9.67 -3.67 -19.34
CA LEU A 516 8.25 -3.43 -19.09
C LEU A 516 7.63 -2.46 -20.12
N THR A 517 8.39 -1.48 -20.58
CA THR A 517 7.94 -0.59 -21.66
C THR A 517 7.63 -1.39 -22.91
N PHE A 518 8.52 -2.32 -23.28
CA PHE A 518 8.31 -3.21 -24.42
C PHE A 518 7.08 -4.12 -24.24
N ILE A 519 6.93 -4.76 -23.08
CA ILE A 519 5.77 -5.63 -22.77
C ILE A 519 4.48 -4.81 -22.79
N THR A 520 4.44 -3.62 -22.22
CA THR A 520 3.25 -2.77 -22.20
C THR A 520 2.85 -2.32 -23.62
N LEU A 521 3.81 -1.99 -24.48
CA LEU A 521 3.55 -1.66 -25.88
C LEU A 521 3.09 -2.87 -26.68
N SER A 522 3.59 -4.08 -26.36
CA SER A 522 3.15 -5.32 -27.02
C SER A 522 1.80 -5.84 -26.50
N GLY A 523 1.18 -5.16 -25.56
CA GLY A 523 -0.13 -5.53 -24.99
C GLY A 523 -1.24 -5.67 -26.02
N ILE A 524 -1.15 -4.97 -27.17
CA ILE A 524 -2.07 -5.15 -28.29
C ILE A 524 -1.93 -6.55 -28.92
N ILE A 525 -0.71 -7.08 -29.00
CA ILE A 525 -0.46 -8.45 -29.51
C ILE A 525 -1.05 -9.47 -28.54
N LEU A 526 -0.89 -9.24 -27.23
CA LEU A 526 -1.50 -10.08 -26.20
C LEU A 526 -3.03 -9.99 -26.24
N ALA A 527 -3.59 -8.81 -26.49
CA ALA A 527 -5.01 -8.63 -26.73
C ALA A 527 -5.50 -9.40 -27.95
N SER A 528 -4.72 -9.42 -29.02
CA SER A 528 -5.05 -10.17 -30.25
C SER A 528 -4.92 -11.71 -30.10
N MET A 529 -4.33 -12.21 -29.02
CA MET A 529 -4.20 -13.66 -28.75
C MET A 529 -5.31 -14.27 -27.88
N GLY A 530 -6.27 -13.61 -27.29
CA GLY A 530 -7.47 -14.11 -26.59
C GLY A 530 -7.71 -13.72 -25.17
N PHE A 531 -8.65 -12.80 -24.96
CA PHE A 531 -9.29 -12.66 -23.65
C PHE A 531 -10.00 -13.93 -23.19
N THR A 532 -10.55 -14.70 -24.11
CA THR A 532 -11.28 -15.95 -23.87
C THR A 532 -10.44 -17.00 -23.17
N HIS A 533 -9.11 -17.02 -23.35
CA HIS A 533 -8.21 -17.95 -22.66
C HIS A 533 -8.01 -17.64 -21.18
N TRP A 534 -8.46 -16.51 -20.69
CA TRP A 534 -8.34 -16.08 -19.28
C TRP A 534 -9.55 -16.49 -18.43
N ALA A 535 -10.60 -17.06 -19.05
CA ALA A 535 -11.77 -17.52 -18.35
C ALA A 535 -11.57 -18.94 -17.76
N PRO A 536 -12.10 -19.25 -16.57
CA PRO A 536 -11.83 -20.51 -15.86
C PRO A 536 -12.37 -21.77 -16.56
N GLU A 537 -13.29 -21.63 -17.51
CA GLU A 537 -14.00 -22.76 -18.15
C GLU A 537 -13.66 -22.96 -19.63
N SER A 538 -12.59 -22.41 -20.14
CA SER A 538 -12.16 -22.71 -21.51
C SER A 538 -11.67 -24.17 -21.63
N LYS A 539 -12.61 -25.11 -21.57
CA LYS A 539 -12.35 -26.51 -21.90
C LYS A 539 -12.25 -26.65 -23.42
N GLY A 540 -11.01 -26.56 -23.93
CA GLY A 540 -10.60 -27.24 -25.16
C GLY A 540 -11.23 -26.87 -26.51
N GLU A 541 -12.45 -26.36 -26.57
CA GLU A 541 -13.15 -26.07 -27.83
C GLU A 541 -12.92 -24.64 -28.34
N LEU A 542 -12.61 -23.69 -27.45
CA LEU A 542 -12.30 -22.30 -27.78
C LEU A 542 -10.83 -22.07 -28.23
N LEU A 543 -10.01 -23.10 -28.22
CA LEU A 543 -8.62 -23.04 -28.67
C LEU A 543 -8.43 -22.82 -30.19
N HIS A 544 -9.49 -22.87 -30.97
CA HIS A 544 -9.43 -22.68 -32.41
C HIS A 544 -9.69 -21.26 -32.87
N ASP A 545 -10.31 -20.42 -32.02
CA ASP A 545 -10.62 -19.05 -32.41
C ASP A 545 -9.57 -18.11 -31.80
N SER A 546 -8.90 -17.37 -32.69
CA SER A 546 -7.97 -16.34 -32.27
C SER A 546 -8.72 -15.27 -31.49
N LEU A 547 -8.06 -14.45 -30.73
CA LEU A 547 -8.63 -13.33 -29.99
C LEU A 547 -9.05 -12.18 -30.84
N LEU A 548 -8.39 -12.08 -32.00
CA LEU A 548 -8.90 -11.20 -33.03
C LEU A 548 -10.34 -11.62 -33.39
N ASP A 549 -10.60 -12.92 -33.43
CA ASP A 549 -11.93 -13.48 -33.69
C ASP A 549 -12.87 -13.27 -32.50
N GLY A 550 -12.40 -13.40 -31.25
CA GLY A 550 -13.21 -13.06 -30.06
C GLY A 550 -13.52 -11.56 -29.98
N PHE A 551 -12.56 -10.70 -30.27
CA PHE A 551 -12.76 -9.26 -30.33
C PHE A 551 -13.63 -8.86 -31.53
N LEU A 552 -13.39 -9.43 -32.72
CA LEU A 552 -14.20 -9.21 -33.89
C LEU A 552 -15.62 -9.77 -33.72
N TYR A 553 -15.75 -10.92 -33.04
CA TYR A 553 -17.03 -11.51 -32.68
C TYR A 553 -17.81 -10.60 -31.72
N GLU A 554 -17.17 -10.03 -30.68
CA GLU A 554 -17.79 -9.02 -29.82
C GLU A 554 -18.19 -7.77 -30.59
N MET A 555 -17.31 -7.25 -31.43
CA MET A 555 -17.65 -6.11 -32.32
C MET A 555 -18.80 -6.45 -33.22
N GLU A 556 -18.76 -7.58 -33.91
CA GLU A 556 -19.80 -8.01 -34.84
C GLU A 556 -21.15 -8.21 -34.15
N HIS A 557 -21.16 -8.82 -32.98
CA HIS A 557 -22.38 -9.05 -32.17
C HIS A 557 -22.88 -7.78 -31.48
N ALA A 558 -21.99 -6.91 -30.99
CA ALA A 558 -22.37 -5.59 -30.49
C ALA A 558 -23.03 -4.72 -31.59
N PHE A 559 -22.50 -4.78 -32.82
CA PHE A 559 -23.10 -4.09 -33.96
C PHE A 559 -24.37 -4.76 -34.46
N ALA A 560 -24.46 -6.09 -34.43
CA ALA A 560 -25.63 -6.83 -34.93
C ALA A 560 -26.85 -6.77 -33.98
N ASN A 561 -26.64 -6.70 -32.66
CA ASN A 561 -27.67 -6.80 -31.63
C ASN A 561 -28.13 -5.47 -31.00
N HIS A 562 -27.96 -4.32 -31.66
CA HIS A 562 -28.34 -2.99 -31.16
C HIS A 562 -27.54 -2.50 -29.95
N ASP A 563 -26.57 -3.24 -29.43
CA ASP A 563 -25.67 -2.84 -28.33
C ASP A 563 -24.61 -1.81 -28.77
N SER A 564 -24.62 -1.45 -30.07
CA SER A 564 -23.70 -0.47 -30.65
C SER A 564 -23.67 0.88 -29.95
N PHE A 565 -24.77 1.31 -29.33
CA PHE A 565 -24.80 2.55 -28.56
C PHE A 565 -23.85 2.54 -27.39
N PHE A 566 -23.81 1.47 -26.61
CA PHE A 566 -22.95 1.36 -25.41
C PHE A 566 -21.49 1.17 -25.76
N PHE A 567 -21.24 0.44 -26.83
CA PHE A 567 -19.92 0.32 -27.42
C PHE A 567 -19.38 1.70 -27.86
N ILE A 568 -20.15 2.45 -28.62
CA ILE A 568 -19.81 3.82 -29.00
C ILE A 568 -19.62 4.72 -27.78
N LEU A 569 -20.44 4.57 -26.75
CA LEU A 569 -20.33 5.35 -25.50
C LEU A 569 -19.01 5.05 -24.77
N SER A 570 -18.58 3.80 -24.70
CA SER A 570 -17.30 3.42 -24.09
C SER A 570 -16.12 3.99 -24.86
N TYR A 571 -16.15 3.95 -26.21
CA TYR A 571 -15.12 4.58 -27.04
C TYR A 571 -15.08 6.09 -26.87
N VAL A 572 -16.24 6.75 -26.82
CA VAL A 572 -16.34 8.21 -26.58
C VAL A 572 -15.73 8.56 -25.21
N ALA A 573 -16.02 7.80 -24.17
CA ALA A 573 -15.45 8.05 -22.84
C ALA A 573 -13.93 7.88 -22.80
N LEU A 574 -13.41 6.84 -23.44
CA LEU A 574 -11.98 6.60 -23.54
C LEU A 574 -11.30 7.68 -24.40
N PHE A 575 -11.92 8.11 -25.48
CA PHE A 575 -11.44 9.24 -26.28
C PHE A 575 -11.37 10.53 -25.46
N PHE A 576 -12.39 10.84 -24.67
CA PHE A 576 -12.34 11.98 -23.75
C PHE A 576 -11.23 11.83 -22.72
N GLY A 577 -11.07 10.65 -22.14
CA GLY A 577 -9.98 10.34 -21.21
C GLY A 577 -8.60 10.46 -21.84
N ALA A 578 -8.43 9.96 -23.06
CA ALA A 578 -7.14 9.92 -23.75
C ALA A 578 -6.75 11.25 -24.43
N ILE A 579 -7.69 12.14 -24.73
CA ILE A 579 -7.43 13.39 -25.48
C ILE A 579 -7.80 14.62 -24.67
N VAL A 580 -9.03 14.70 -24.15
CA VAL A 580 -9.51 15.90 -23.45
C VAL A 580 -8.81 16.07 -22.11
N GLY A 581 -8.67 14.99 -21.33
CA GLY A 581 -7.94 15.01 -20.07
C GLY A 581 -6.49 15.49 -20.21
N PRO A 582 -5.68 14.85 -21.07
CA PRO A 582 -4.33 15.31 -21.39
C PRO A 582 -4.26 16.74 -21.95
N GLY A 583 -5.19 17.14 -22.79
CA GLY A 583 -5.28 18.51 -23.35
C GLY A 583 -5.47 19.56 -22.26
N LEU A 584 -6.38 19.31 -21.31
CA LEU A 584 -6.59 20.17 -20.14
C LEU A 584 -5.35 20.20 -19.22
N ALA A 585 -4.74 19.04 -18.95
CA ALA A 585 -3.52 18.99 -18.15
C ALA A 585 -2.37 19.76 -18.82
N LEU A 586 -2.22 19.63 -20.13
CA LEU A 586 -1.21 20.33 -20.90
C LEU A 586 -1.41 21.87 -20.86
N SER A 587 -2.66 22.34 -20.93
CA SER A 587 -2.97 23.78 -20.85
C SER A 587 -2.67 24.38 -19.47
N LEU A 588 -2.78 23.60 -18.38
CA LEU A 588 -2.61 24.07 -17.01
C LEU A 588 -1.18 23.86 -16.49
N TYR A 589 -0.55 22.74 -16.83
CA TYR A 589 0.71 22.30 -16.22
C TYR A 589 1.87 22.15 -17.20
N GLY A 590 1.67 22.37 -18.48
CA GLY A 590 2.76 22.32 -19.47
C GLY A 590 3.80 23.42 -19.21
N GLY A 591 5.07 23.03 -19.02
CA GLY A 591 6.18 23.98 -18.82
C GLY A 591 6.64 24.61 -20.15
N LYS A 592 7.13 25.86 -20.11
CA LYS A 592 7.90 26.46 -21.21
C LYS A 592 9.36 26.02 -21.09
N LEU A 593 10.04 25.87 -22.23
CA LEU A 593 11.50 25.82 -22.25
C LEU A 593 12.04 27.22 -21.97
N ASP A 594 13.14 27.29 -21.20
CA ASP A 594 13.87 28.53 -21.05
C ASP A 594 14.57 28.92 -22.37
N ASP A 595 14.78 30.23 -22.55
CA ASP A 595 15.47 30.72 -23.74
C ASP A 595 16.91 30.18 -23.79
N GLY A 596 17.16 29.27 -24.75
CA GLY A 596 18.47 28.62 -24.94
C GLY A 596 18.46 27.11 -24.72
N GLU A 597 17.39 26.51 -24.17
CA GLU A 597 17.28 25.06 -24.07
C GLU A 597 16.83 24.43 -25.42
N THR A 598 17.55 23.42 -25.87
CA THR A 598 17.20 22.64 -27.05
C THR A 598 16.41 21.41 -26.65
N ALA A 599 15.11 21.35 -27.00
CA ALA A 599 14.31 20.13 -26.80
C ALA A 599 14.83 18.96 -27.65
N LYS A 600 14.88 17.76 -27.08
CA LYS A 600 15.20 16.55 -27.85
C LYS A 600 14.08 16.28 -28.88
N PRO A 601 14.39 15.74 -30.07
CA PRO A 601 13.43 15.61 -31.16
C PRO A 601 12.13 14.87 -30.82
N TRP A 602 12.20 13.82 -30.02
CA TRP A 602 11.04 13.02 -29.59
C TRP A 602 10.12 13.76 -28.60
N PHE A 603 10.61 14.81 -27.94
CA PHE A 603 9.89 15.63 -26.97
C PHE A 603 9.34 16.94 -27.54
N THR A 604 9.90 17.37 -28.65
CA THR A 604 9.56 18.65 -29.32
C THR A 604 8.07 18.84 -29.62
N PRO A 605 7.32 17.83 -30.13
CA PRO A 605 5.90 17.99 -30.40
C PRO A 605 5.07 18.33 -29.16
N VAL A 606 5.38 17.73 -28.01
CA VAL A 606 4.67 17.98 -26.75
C VAL A 606 4.92 19.39 -26.27
N LEU A 607 6.15 19.86 -26.32
CA LEU A 607 6.52 21.21 -25.90
C LEU A 607 5.97 22.27 -26.84
N ALA A 608 6.00 22.01 -28.15
CA ALA A 608 5.42 22.92 -29.15
C ALA A 608 3.90 23.05 -28.98
N LEU A 609 3.20 21.94 -28.75
CA LEU A 609 1.76 21.93 -28.48
C LEU A 609 1.45 22.69 -27.19
N ASN A 610 2.21 22.45 -26.11
CA ASN A 610 2.08 23.17 -24.85
C ASN A 610 2.26 24.69 -25.03
N ALA A 611 3.32 25.12 -25.71
CA ALA A 611 3.57 26.53 -25.98
C ALA A 611 2.44 27.18 -26.79
N ALA A 612 1.89 26.47 -27.78
CA ALA A 612 0.77 26.95 -28.59
C ALA A 612 -0.51 27.09 -27.77
N ILE A 613 -0.81 26.15 -26.89
CA ILE A 613 -2.00 26.16 -26.02
C ILE A 613 -1.86 27.23 -24.95
N LYS A 614 -0.73 27.26 -24.23
CA LYS A 614 -0.48 28.19 -23.13
C LYS A 614 -0.42 29.65 -23.58
N GLY A 615 0.06 29.90 -24.79
CA GLY A 615 0.04 31.25 -25.38
C GLY A 615 -1.34 31.78 -25.74
N ARG A 616 -2.33 30.90 -25.95
CA ARG A 616 -3.69 31.25 -26.33
C ARG A 616 -4.70 31.18 -25.19
N TYR A 617 -4.52 30.26 -24.25
CA TYR A 617 -5.45 29.94 -23.16
C TYR A 617 -4.70 29.84 -21.83
N HIS A 618 -4.28 31.01 -21.33
CA HIS A 618 -3.70 31.05 -20.00
C HIS A 618 -4.83 31.06 -18.96
N TRP A 619 -5.12 29.89 -18.38
CA TRP A 619 -6.07 29.79 -17.30
C TRP A 619 -5.34 29.99 -15.97
N ASP A 620 -5.73 31.04 -15.26
CA ASP A 620 -5.37 31.18 -13.86
C ASP A 620 -6.14 30.16 -13.05
N ASN A 621 -5.42 29.23 -12.40
CA ASN A 621 -6.00 28.16 -11.59
C ASN A 621 -5.95 28.45 -10.08
N SER A 622 -5.50 29.65 -9.67
CA SER A 622 -5.41 30.04 -8.25
C SER A 622 -6.76 29.90 -7.53
N ALA A 623 -7.82 30.43 -8.12
CA ALA A 623 -9.17 30.33 -7.56
C ALA A 623 -9.71 28.88 -7.48
N LEU A 624 -9.27 28.00 -8.36
CA LEU A 624 -9.65 26.58 -8.30
C LEU A 624 -8.86 25.82 -7.20
N SER A 625 -7.58 26.15 -7.03
CA SER A 625 -6.73 25.54 -6.00
C SER A 625 -7.15 25.95 -4.58
N GLU A 626 -7.70 27.16 -4.41
CA GLU A 626 -8.20 27.70 -3.14
C GLU A 626 -9.67 27.33 -2.86
N SER A 627 -10.34 26.64 -3.79
CA SER A 627 -11.75 26.27 -3.60
C SER A 627 -11.91 25.27 -2.45
N THR A 628 -13.07 25.31 -1.78
CA THR A 628 -13.43 24.38 -0.69
C THR A 628 -13.38 22.93 -1.15
N LEU A 629 -13.69 22.65 -2.42
CA LEU A 629 -13.60 21.32 -3.01
C LEU A 629 -12.14 20.88 -3.14
N ALA A 630 -11.24 21.72 -3.65
CA ALA A 630 -9.83 21.41 -3.74
C ALA A 630 -9.21 21.18 -2.35
N THR A 631 -9.56 22.01 -1.37
CA THR A 631 -9.15 21.83 0.02
C THR A 631 -9.67 20.51 0.61
N ALA A 632 -10.91 20.14 0.36
CA ALA A 632 -11.46 18.86 0.82
C ALA A 632 -10.75 17.66 0.16
N LEU A 633 -10.46 17.75 -1.13
CA LEU A 633 -9.75 16.70 -1.86
C LEU A 633 -8.26 16.59 -1.42
N SER A 634 -7.58 17.71 -1.16
CA SER A 634 -6.20 17.69 -0.66
C SER A 634 -6.13 17.08 0.75
N ASN A 635 -7.14 17.31 1.58
CA ASN A 635 -7.31 16.66 2.87
C ASN A 635 -7.99 15.27 2.76
N ARG A 636 -7.96 14.62 1.59
CA ARG A 636 -8.47 13.27 1.35
C ARG A 636 -9.94 13.10 1.77
N LEU A 637 -10.77 14.14 1.54
CA LEU A 637 -12.16 14.22 1.97
C LEU A 637 -12.35 14.05 3.49
N TYR A 638 -11.31 14.33 4.27
CA TYR A 638 -11.26 14.19 5.74
C TYR A 638 -11.54 12.78 6.26
N PHE A 639 -11.41 11.73 5.42
CA PHE A 639 -11.64 10.36 5.84
C PHE A 639 -10.73 9.98 7.01
N ASP A 640 -9.44 10.30 6.95
CA ASP A 640 -8.50 10.00 8.04
C ASP A 640 -8.99 10.57 9.36
N HIS A 641 -9.43 11.83 9.38
CA HIS A 641 -9.94 12.48 10.59
C HIS A 641 -11.18 11.76 11.16
N TYR A 642 -12.12 11.36 10.30
CA TYR A 642 -13.32 10.64 10.75
C TYR A 642 -13.01 9.26 11.28
N TYR A 643 -12.08 8.54 10.64
CA TYR A 643 -11.63 7.22 11.09
C TYR A 643 -10.90 7.30 12.41
N ASP A 644 -9.96 8.21 12.56
CA ASP A 644 -9.22 8.42 13.81
C ASP A 644 -10.16 8.76 14.96
N MET A 645 -11.11 9.66 14.72
CA MET A 645 -12.13 10.02 15.73
C MET A 645 -13.01 8.81 16.10
N ALA A 646 -13.45 8.02 15.13
CA ALA A 646 -14.26 6.84 15.36
C ALA A 646 -13.46 5.77 16.13
N MET A 647 -12.21 5.51 15.73
CA MET A 647 -11.34 4.53 16.39
C MET A 647 -10.98 4.93 17.81
N LEU A 648 -10.62 6.20 18.05
CA LEU A 648 -10.36 6.72 19.40
C LEU A 648 -11.57 6.56 20.31
N LYS A 649 -12.78 6.85 19.83
CA LYS A 649 -14.01 6.68 20.61
C LYS A 649 -14.35 5.21 20.86
N ILE A 650 -14.27 4.37 19.83
CA ILE A 650 -14.62 2.95 19.92
C ILE A 650 -13.61 2.21 20.80
N VAL A 651 -12.32 2.40 20.54
CA VAL A 651 -11.23 1.72 21.27
C VAL A 651 -11.22 2.17 22.73
N ALA A 652 -11.37 3.48 23.00
CA ALA A 652 -11.44 3.99 24.36
C ALA A 652 -12.64 3.42 25.12
N ALA A 653 -13.83 3.42 24.50
CA ALA A 653 -15.04 2.86 25.11
C ALA A 653 -14.93 1.34 25.36
N PHE A 654 -14.35 0.60 24.41
CA PHE A 654 -14.13 -0.84 24.55
C PHE A 654 -13.08 -1.14 25.64
N SER A 655 -11.94 -0.43 25.62
CA SER A 655 -10.89 -0.59 26.63
C SER A 655 -11.39 -0.30 28.04
N PHE A 656 -12.22 0.76 28.21
CA PHE A 656 -12.82 1.08 29.48
C PHE A 656 -13.75 -0.04 29.98
N LYS A 657 -14.63 -0.54 29.10
CA LYS A 657 -15.51 -1.68 29.43
C LYS A 657 -14.76 -2.97 29.69
N ALA A 658 -13.70 -3.24 28.93
CA ALA A 658 -12.85 -4.41 29.14
C ALA A 658 -12.13 -4.34 30.50
N ALA A 659 -11.60 -3.17 30.86
CA ALA A 659 -10.96 -2.96 32.17
C ALA A 659 -11.97 -3.08 33.33
N GLU A 660 -13.19 -2.60 33.14
CA GLU A 660 -14.27 -2.75 34.11
C GLU A 660 -14.67 -4.23 34.28
N ALA A 661 -14.76 -4.98 33.18
CA ALA A 661 -15.03 -6.41 33.21
C ALA A 661 -13.89 -7.20 33.87
N ASP A 662 -12.65 -6.86 33.55
CA ASP A 662 -11.47 -7.47 34.15
C ASP A 662 -11.42 -7.28 35.64
N SER A 663 -11.52 -6.03 36.10
CA SER A 663 -11.49 -5.70 37.55
C SER A 663 -12.72 -6.22 38.30
N GLY A 664 -13.92 -6.17 37.69
CA GLY A 664 -15.16 -6.57 38.34
C GLY A 664 -15.43 -8.08 38.32
N VAL A 665 -15.27 -8.70 37.16
CA VAL A 665 -15.63 -10.11 36.96
C VAL A 665 -14.42 -11.03 37.19
N ILE A 666 -13.31 -10.79 36.50
CA ILE A 666 -12.14 -11.70 36.57
C ILE A 666 -11.45 -11.61 37.93
N ASP A 667 -11.00 -10.41 38.29
CA ASP A 667 -10.35 -10.16 39.59
C ASP A 667 -11.31 -10.42 40.77
N GLY A 668 -12.59 -10.05 40.60
CA GLY A 668 -13.62 -10.33 41.60
C GLY A 668 -13.82 -11.82 41.80
N THR A 669 -13.80 -12.62 40.75
CA THR A 669 -13.90 -14.10 40.83
C THR A 669 -12.66 -14.70 41.47
N ILE A 670 -11.46 -14.26 41.08
CA ILE A 670 -10.18 -14.72 41.63
C ILE A 670 -10.13 -14.42 43.14
N LYS A 671 -10.45 -13.18 43.54
CA LYS A 671 -10.51 -12.80 44.95
C LYS A 671 -11.54 -13.60 45.77
N THR A 672 -12.66 -13.98 45.14
CA THR A 672 -13.69 -14.82 45.78
C THR A 672 -13.17 -16.24 45.95
N ILE A 673 -12.52 -16.81 44.92
CA ILE A 673 -11.88 -18.14 45.05
C ILE A 673 -10.81 -18.11 46.13
N GLU A 674 -9.95 -17.10 46.14
CA GLU A 674 -8.90 -16.92 47.17
C GLU A 674 -9.50 -16.87 48.58
N ARG A 675 -10.50 -16.00 48.80
CA ARG A 675 -11.17 -15.90 50.12
C ARG A 675 -11.82 -17.20 50.55
N THR A 676 -12.49 -17.87 49.62
CA THR A 676 -13.15 -19.16 49.88
C THR A 676 -12.11 -20.25 50.20
N SER A 677 -11.02 -20.28 49.46
CA SER A 677 -9.89 -21.18 49.68
C SER A 677 -9.23 -20.95 51.04
N GLN A 678 -9.00 -19.68 51.43
CA GLN A 678 -8.46 -19.30 52.74
C GLN A 678 -9.42 -19.69 53.88
N GLN A 679 -10.73 -19.43 53.72
CA GLN A 679 -11.74 -19.85 54.69
C GLN A 679 -11.79 -21.37 54.85
N LEU A 680 -11.73 -22.11 53.72
CA LEU A 680 -11.70 -23.55 53.73
C LEU A 680 -10.41 -24.09 54.39
N SER A 681 -9.27 -23.50 54.08
CA SER A 681 -7.98 -23.82 54.69
C SER A 681 -8.01 -23.59 56.22
N THR A 682 -8.62 -22.47 56.65
CA THR A 682 -8.73 -22.18 58.11
C THR A 682 -9.66 -23.18 58.79
N LYS A 683 -10.77 -23.57 58.16
CA LYS A 683 -11.68 -24.60 58.68
C LYS A 683 -11.01 -25.98 58.71
N LEU A 684 -10.24 -26.33 57.69
CA LEU A 684 -9.49 -27.58 57.62
C LEU A 684 -8.38 -27.61 58.67
N ARG A 685 -7.70 -26.48 58.94
CA ARG A 685 -6.70 -26.40 60.06
C ARG A 685 -7.36 -26.60 61.42
N ALA A 686 -8.60 -26.17 61.61
CA ALA A 686 -9.34 -26.44 62.85
C ALA A 686 -9.63 -27.92 63.05
N LEU A 687 -9.59 -28.74 62.00
CA LEU A 687 -9.72 -30.20 62.08
C LEU A 687 -8.40 -30.91 62.44
N THR A 688 -7.27 -30.19 62.42
CA THR A 688 -5.97 -30.75 62.86
C THR A 688 -5.87 -30.67 64.38
N THR A 689 -6.43 -31.66 65.06
CA THR A 689 -6.51 -31.70 66.55
C THR A 689 -5.22 -32.16 67.17
N GLY A 690 -4.26 -32.71 66.42
CA GLY A 690 -3.03 -33.35 66.96
C GLY A 690 -3.25 -34.74 67.59
N SER A 691 -4.53 -35.21 67.53
CA SER A 691 -4.90 -36.54 68.09
C SER A 691 -4.86 -37.60 67.01
N ALA A 692 -4.09 -38.63 67.11
CA ALA A 692 -4.01 -39.76 66.16
C ALA A 692 -5.39 -40.46 66.03
N ARG A 693 -6.20 -40.46 67.04
CA ARG A 693 -7.54 -41.05 67.06
C ARG A 693 -8.49 -40.26 66.10
N ASP A 694 -8.41 -38.96 66.18
CA ASP A 694 -9.28 -38.11 65.35
C ASP A 694 -8.89 -38.17 63.87
N TYR A 695 -7.61 -38.32 63.54
CA TYR A 695 -7.13 -38.52 62.17
C TYR A 695 -7.57 -39.90 61.61
N ILE A 696 -7.55 -40.96 62.39
CA ILE A 696 -8.03 -42.28 61.98
C ILE A 696 -9.52 -42.23 61.73
N LEU A 697 -10.29 -41.53 62.58
CA LEU A 697 -11.73 -41.33 62.39
C LEU A 697 -12.05 -40.54 61.14
N MET A 698 -11.31 -39.46 60.88
CA MET A 698 -11.50 -38.66 59.68
C MET A 698 -11.11 -39.41 58.42
N ALA A 699 -10.05 -40.19 58.42
CA ALA A 699 -9.66 -41.05 57.29
C ALA A 699 -10.74 -42.08 56.97
N ALA A 700 -11.32 -42.69 58.00
CA ALA A 700 -12.40 -43.67 57.86
C ALA A 700 -13.68 -43.02 57.26
N ILE A 701 -14.07 -41.83 57.78
CA ILE A 701 -15.20 -41.08 57.25
C ILE A 701 -14.95 -40.66 55.81
N GLY A 702 -13.75 -40.12 55.50
CA GLY A 702 -13.37 -39.73 54.13
C GLY A 702 -13.42 -40.86 53.12
N THR A 703 -12.96 -42.05 53.55
CA THR A 703 -13.03 -43.25 52.72
C THR A 703 -14.49 -43.69 52.47
N LEU A 704 -15.37 -43.64 53.49
CA LEU A 704 -16.79 -43.93 53.34
C LEU A 704 -17.50 -42.95 52.43
N VAL A 705 -17.22 -41.67 52.51
CA VAL A 705 -17.75 -40.61 51.65
C VAL A 705 -17.27 -40.84 50.20
N LEU A 706 -16.00 -41.13 49.99
CA LEU A 706 -15.44 -41.42 48.68
C LEU A 706 -16.08 -42.66 48.05
N PHE A 707 -16.29 -43.71 48.86
CA PHE A 707 -16.95 -44.92 48.44
C PHE A 707 -18.43 -44.65 48.05
N GLY A 708 -19.11 -43.82 48.83
CA GLY A 708 -20.48 -43.41 48.53
C GLY A 708 -20.61 -42.58 47.28
N LEU A 709 -19.65 -41.68 47.02
CA LEU A 709 -19.59 -40.89 45.80
C LEU A 709 -19.31 -41.76 44.58
N ILE A 710 -18.35 -42.70 44.69
CA ILE A 710 -18.06 -43.64 43.59
C ILE A 710 -19.25 -44.54 43.33
N TRP A 711 -19.90 -45.03 44.40
CA TRP A 711 -21.11 -45.85 44.26
C TRP A 711 -22.26 -45.08 43.62
N GLY A 712 -22.47 -43.81 43.94
CA GLY A 712 -23.50 -42.96 43.34
C GLY A 712 -23.24 -42.55 41.89
N VAL A 713 -22.00 -42.68 41.37
CA VAL A 713 -21.62 -42.45 39.99
C VAL A 713 -21.69 -43.72 39.15
N VAL A 714 -21.51 -44.89 39.78
CA VAL A 714 -21.45 -46.22 39.13
C VAL A 714 -22.79 -46.97 39.18
N ALA A 715 -23.66 -46.64 40.13
CA ALA A 715 -25.03 -47.13 40.21
C ALA A 715 -26.01 -46.17 39.51
#